data_7ccbbb029e234015720ca41d304ff937
#
_entry.id   7ccbbb029e234015720ca41d304ff937
#
_cell.length_a   1.000
_cell.length_b   1.000
_cell.length_c   1.000
_cell.angle_alpha   90.00
_cell.angle_beta   90.00
_cell.angle_gamma   90.00
#
_symmetry.space_group_name_H-M   'P 1'
#
loop_
_entity.id
_entity.type
_entity.pdbx_description
1 polymer ?
#
loop_
_entity_poly.entity_id
_entity_poly.type
_entity_poly.pdbx_seq_one_letter_code
_entity_poly.pdbx_strand_id
1 'polypeptide(L)'
;MNKKIEILAPAGDKSALVGAIYGGADAIYFGTDIFNARIRATNFTLDEAREAVSLAHAHSKKVYITLNTQLYEKELPTMLEYVAKLHNMGADAFIVADFGVASLIKKHYPEIEIHASTQSSVHNLDGTNYLYDKLGEKRVVLARELDKKNIEYISKNTKAEIEIFVHGAHCMSVSGQCLFSYCMGGRSGNRGECAQPCRLPYKIGSKNGYPLSLKDMSLAPNMRELLTLGVDSLKIEGRMKGEEYVSGTSRIYRTLANEKRNASDSEIKTLGALFSRQGFTDGYYQAKIDNSMLGVRTDKDKEETSKLQGASCISLAKPTIDMHCTLCLGEKSRLTVALGNSQVTVYGDVVEKAINAPMSKQDVEKSLSKLGNTPFSLGKLEITMDENIIVRVSALNALRREAIERLLPRGDKLEIAHYEGTCLPTPDKIKTAVFESAEQIPQNKDYFDVVFLPLNSYDKIANGVIMPPVIFDSEWDEVENMLKRAREQGARYVLATNIGQITRLEKYGFILILDYRFNAFNKPCVEFLMKTGAKCLVLSPELSLAQLRDFSGYSVIAYGKLPMLTTHKCVLKGNVSCEVCRGYLTDRQGARLYVKGEGTHHRNIIYNSVPIYMADKLNELSKHSLHFIFSDETKKECYEIIEAYKKGKAPSGSFKRIK
;
A
#
# COMPACT_ATOMS: atom_id res chain seq x y z
N MET A 1 -24.31 13.65 -13.76
CA MET A 1 -24.53 13.57 -12.30
C MET A 1 -23.16 13.63 -11.65
N ASN A 2 -22.90 14.54 -10.70
CA ASN A 2 -21.63 14.55 -9.98
C ASN A 2 -21.55 13.25 -9.15
N LYS A 3 -20.60 12.37 -9.48
CA LYS A 3 -20.31 11.16 -8.71
C LYS A 3 -20.04 11.56 -7.26
N LYS A 4 -20.70 10.91 -6.30
CA LYS A 4 -20.44 11.15 -4.88
C LYS A 4 -19.03 10.68 -4.54
N ILE A 5 -18.20 11.56 -3.99
CA ILE A 5 -16.83 11.18 -3.57
C ILE A 5 -16.90 10.23 -2.36
N GLU A 6 -16.11 9.18 -2.39
CA GLU A 6 -16.00 8.20 -1.31
C GLU A 6 -15.10 8.72 -0.18
N ILE A 7 -15.53 8.60 1.07
CA ILE A 7 -14.68 8.75 2.25
C ILE A 7 -14.31 7.35 2.74
N LEU A 8 -13.03 7.01 2.63
CA LEU A 8 -12.48 5.72 3.03
C LEU A 8 -11.78 5.84 4.38
N ALA A 9 -12.37 5.22 5.41
CA ALA A 9 -11.87 5.27 6.79
C ALA A 9 -11.08 4.02 7.17
N PRO A 10 -10.05 4.15 8.04
CA PRO A 10 -9.31 3.02 8.58
C PRO A 10 -10.07 2.35 9.72
N ALA A 11 -9.85 1.03 9.90
CA ALA A 11 -10.16 0.35 11.15
C ALA A 11 -8.99 -0.56 11.58
N GLY A 12 -8.56 -0.45 12.84
CA GLY A 12 -7.54 -1.32 13.42
C GLY A 12 -8.14 -2.41 14.29
N ASP A 13 -9.36 -2.20 14.75
CA ASP A 13 -10.13 -3.08 15.62
C ASP A 13 -11.64 -2.81 15.46
N LYS A 14 -12.46 -3.55 16.19
CA LYS A 14 -13.93 -3.44 16.15
C LYS A 14 -14.43 -2.06 16.61
N SER A 15 -13.78 -1.42 17.58
CA SER A 15 -14.20 -0.10 18.05
C SER A 15 -13.94 0.98 17.00
N ALA A 16 -12.80 0.94 16.33
CA ALA A 16 -12.48 1.82 15.22
C ALA A 16 -13.42 1.60 14.00
N LEU A 17 -13.84 0.35 13.73
CA LEU A 17 -14.85 0.03 12.72
C LEU A 17 -16.20 0.71 13.04
N VAL A 18 -16.65 0.58 14.29
CA VAL A 18 -17.86 1.26 14.79
C VAL A 18 -17.72 2.77 14.63
N GLY A 19 -16.57 3.32 15.00
CA GLY A 19 -16.25 4.74 14.81
C GLY A 19 -16.29 5.19 13.36
N ALA A 20 -15.82 4.38 12.41
CA ALA A 20 -15.86 4.67 10.97
C ALA A 20 -17.31 4.73 10.45
N ILE A 21 -18.14 3.75 10.83
CA ILE A 21 -19.56 3.70 10.47
C ILE A 21 -20.29 4.93 11.02
N TYR A 22 -20.13 5.21 12.31
CA TYR A 22 -20.74 6.35 13.00
C TYR A 22 -20.28 7.68 12.42
N GLY A 23 -19.01 7.80 12.06
CA GLY A 23 -18.43 8.97 11.40
C GLY A 23 -18.89 9.18 9.96
N GLY A 24 -19.72 8.28 9.41
CA GLY A 24 -20.31 8.43 8.08
C GLY A 24 -19.38 8.11 6.93
N ALA A 25 -18.34 7.28 7.14
CA ALA A 25 -17.53 6.73 6.06
C ALA A 25 -18.41 5.99 5.04
N ASP A 26 -18.02 5.98 3.76
CA ASP A 26 -18.68 5.21 2.71
C ASP A 26 -18.08 3.81 2.58
N ALA A 27 -16.78 3.72 2.83
CA ALA A 27 -16.03 2.47 2.83
C ALA A 27 -15.05 2.43 4.02
N ILE A 28 -14.69 1.22 4.43
CA ILE A 28 -13.79 0.99 5.56
C ILE A 28 -12.69 0.04 5.10
N TYR A 29 -11.43 0.35 5.41
CA TYR A 29 -10.33 -0.56 5.12
C TYR A 29 -9.65 -1.03 6.39
N PHE A 30 -9.35 -2.32 6.44
CA PHE A 30 -8.62 -2.92 7.54
C PHE A 30 -7.69 -4.04 7.07
N GLY A 31 -6.81 -4.47 7.96
CA GLY A 31 -5.96 -5.63 7.77
C GLY A 31 -6.36 -6.75 8.72
N THR A 32 -6.06 -7.96 8.29
CA THR A 32 -6.13 -9.13 9.14
C THR A 32 -4.77 -9.38 9.82
N ASP A 33 -4.66 -10.41 10.60
CA ASP A 33 -3.45 -10.80 11.35
C ASP A 33 -2.22 -11.09 10.48
N ILE A 34 -2.39 -11.35 9.18
CA ILE A 34 -1.32 -11.61 8.21
C ILE A 34 -1.38 -10.69 6.99
N PHE A 35 -0.27 -10.57 6.25
CA PHE A 35 -0.14 -9.93 4.93
C PHE A 35 -0.47 -8.44 4.86
N ASN A 36 -0.41 -7.69 5.95
CA ASN A 36 -0.72 -6.27 5.94
C ASN A 36 0.43 -5.38 6.46
N ALA A 37 0.50 -4.12 5.97
CA ALA A 37 1.55 -3.15 6.29
C ALA A 37 1.48 -2.57 7.72
N ARG A 38 0.57 -3.04 8.56
CA ARG A 38 0.43 -2.66 9.98
C ARG A 38 0.27 -3.91 10.84
N ILE A 39 1.14 -4.91 10.63
CA ILE A 39 1.10 -6.21 11.33
C ILE A 39 1.15 -6.08 12.86
N ARG A 40 1.62 -4.94 13.38
CA ARG A 40 1.66 -4.64 14.82
C ARG A 40 0.43 -3.90 15.34
N ALA A 41 -0.57 -3.57 14.50
CA ALA A 41 -1.88 -3.16 14.97
C ALA A 41 -2.61 -4.38 15.56
N THR A 42 -3.72 -4.17 16.24
CA THR A 42 -4.55 -5.26 16.79
C THR A 42 -4.99 -6.21 15.67
N ASN A 43 -5.37 -5.63 14.50
CA ASN A 43 -5.88 -6.33 13.33
C ASN A 43 -7.06 -7.26 13.65
N PHE A 44 -7.66 -7.84 12.62
CA PHE A 44 -8.81 -8.73 12.74
C PHE A 44 -8.37 -10.17 12.47
N THR A 45 -8.79 -11.11 13.30
CA THR A 45 -8.80 -12.53 12.97
C THR A 45 -9.79 -12.79 11.83
N LEU A 46 -9.78 -13.97 11.20
CA LEU A 46 -10.76 -14.29 10.14
C LEU A 46 -12.21 -14.24 10.65
N ASP A 47 -12.47 -14.69 11.89
CA ASP A 47 -13.81 -14.66 12.46
C ASP A 47 -14.26 -13.23 12.78
N GLU A 48 -13.38 -12.40 13.34
CA GLU A 48 -13.65 -10.98 13.56
C GLU A 48 -13.83 -10.22 12.24
N ALA A 49 -13.09 -10.58 11.19
CA ALA A 49 -13.25 -10.01 9.86
C ALA A 49 -14.63 -10.32 9.27
N ARG A 50 -15.14 -11.56 9.46
CA ARG A 50 -16.52 -11.93 9.06
C ARG A 50 -17.56 -11.08 9.77
N GLU A 51 -17.42 -10.89 11.09
CA GLU A 51 -18.33 -10.01 11.85
C GLU A 51 -18.23 -8.55 11.39
N ALA A 52 -17.00 -8.06 11.16
CA ALA A 52 -16.73 -6.70 10.70
C ALA A 52 -17.37 -6.41 9.32
N VAL A 53 -17.20 -7.32 8.36
CA VAL A 53 -17.83 -7.23 7.03
C VAL A 53 -19.35 -7.22 7.18
N SER A 54 -19.91 -8.15 7.95
CA SER A 54 -21.36 -8.24 8.17
C SER A 54 -21.93 -6.97 8.80
N LEU A 55 -21.23 -6.39 9.79
CA LEU A 55 -21.62 -5.14 10.43
C LEU A 55 -21.56 -3.95 9.48
N ALA A 56 -20.48 -3.83 8.72
CA ALA A 56 -20.31 -2.76 7.74
C ALA A 56 -21.39 -2.82 6.64
N HIS A 57 -21.63 -4.00 6.08
CA HIS A 57 -22.66 -4.20 5.05
C HIS A 57 -24.07 -3.95 5.57
N ALA A 58 -24.39 -4.32 6.81
CA ALA A 58 -25.66 -3.99 7.44
C ALA A 58 -25.92 -2.47 7.45
N HIS A 59 -24.85 -1.67 7.57
CA HIS A 59 -24.89 -0.22 7.48
C HIS A 59 -24.64 0.34 6.08
N SER A 60 -24.70 -0.49 5.03
CA SER A 60 -24.45 -0.12 3.63
C SER A 60 -23.07 0.49 3.40
N LYS A 61 -22.04 -0.04 4.09
CA LYS A 61 -20.64 0.38 3.93
C LYS A 61 -19.84 -0.72 3.24
N LYS A 62 -18.95 -0.34 2.31
CA LYS A 62 -18.03 -1.27 1.67
C LYS A 62 -16.83 -1.59 2.59
N VAL A 63 -16.23 -2.74 2.36
CA VAL A 63 -15.05 -3.20 3.11
C VAL A 63 -13.92 -3.58 2.17
N TYR A 64 -12.76 -2.94 2.37
CA TYR A 64 -11.55 -3.22 1.60
C TYR A 64 -10.46 -3.83 2.49
N ILE A 65 -9.99 -5.01 2.13
CA ILE A 65 -8.99 -5.75 2.90
C ILE A 65 -7.59 -5.41 2.42
N THR A 66 -6.67 -5.09 3.33
CA THR A 66 -5.28 -4.81 2.97
C THR A 66 -4.45 -6.09 2.87
N LEU A 67 -3.91 -6.35 1.67
CA LEU A 67 -2.85 -7.34 1.36
C LEU A 67 -1.63 -6.58 0.82
N ASN A 68 -1.20 -5.55 1.53
CA ASN A 68 -0.31 -4.53 1.02
C ASN A 68 1.13 -4.65 1.58
N THR A 69 1.60 -5.89 1.73
CA THR A 69 3.00 -6.23 1.99
C THR A 69 3.58 -7.03 0.83
N GLN A 70 4.91 -7.03 0.72
CA GLN A 70 5.61 -7.93 -0.18
C GLN A 70 5.62 -9.34 0.41
N LEU A 71 5.34 -10.36 -0.39
CA LEU A 71 5.25 -11.75 0.07
C LEU A 71 6.42 -12.59 -0.45
N TYR A 72 6.92 -13.47 0.42
CA TYR A 72 7.86 -14.50 0.01
C TYR A 72 7.15 -15.63 -0.75
N GLU A 73 7.88 -16.35 -1.60
CA GLU A 73 7.36 -17.46 -2.42
C GLU A 73 6.54 -18.46 -1.59
N LYS A 74 7.05 -18.86 -0.42
CA LYS A 74 6.40 -19.82 0.48
C LYS A 74 5.07 -19.36 1.09
N GLU A 75 4.76 -18.05 1.03
CA GLU A 75 3.54 -17.47 1.59
C GLU A 75 2.38 -17.43 0.57
N LEU A 76 2.68 -17.59 -0.72
CA LEU A 76 1.70 -17.48 -1.80
C LEU A 76 0.54 -18.50 -1.74
N PRO A 77 0.77 -19.79 -1.40
CA PRO A 77 -0.34 -20.73 -1.25
C PRO A 77 -1.34 -20.28 -0.18
N THR A 78 -0.83 -19.87 0.99
CA THR A 78 -1.66 -19.37 2.10
C THR A 78 -2.39 -18.08 1.72
N MET A 79 -1.74 -17.21 0.95
CA MET A 79 -2.35 -15.96 0.47
C MET A 79 -3.56 -16.24 -0.44
N LEU A 80 -3.46 -17.16 -1.40
CA LEU A 80 -4.59 -17.51 -2.29
C LEU A 80 -5.78 -18.07 -1.51
N GLU A 81 -5.53 -18.97 -0.56
CA GLU A 81 -6.55 -19.48 0.34
C GLU A 81 -7.22 -18.36 1.14
N TYR A 82 -6.42 -17.43 1.64
CA TYR A 82 -6.88 -16.31 2.46
C TYR A 82 -7.76 -15.35 1.67
N VAL A 83 -7.36 -15.02 0.45
CA VAL A 83 -8.13 -14.18 -0.48
C VAL A 83 -9.51 -14.79 -0.76
N ALA A 84 -9.56 -16.09 -1.12
CA ALA A 84 -10.83 -16.77 -1.37
C ALA A 84 -11.74 -16.76 -0.14
N LYS A 85 -11.20 -17.04 1.06
CA LYS A 85 -11.96 -17.01 2.31
C LYS A 85 -12.54 -15.63 2.61
N LEU A 86 -11.74 -14.56 2.49
CA LEU A 86 -12.18 -13.19 2.77
C LEU A 86 -13.20 -12.71 1.73
N HIS A 87 -13.02 -13.03 0.45
CA HIS A 87 -14.02 -12.75 -0.57
C HIS A 87 -15.35 -13.45 -0.27
N ASN A 88 -15.30 -14.75 0.07
CA ASN A 88 -16.49 -15.52 0.45
C ASN A 88 -17.20 -15.00 1.72
N MET A 89 -16.50 -14.23 2.55
CA MET A 89 -17.08 -13.49 3.68
C MET A 89 -17.76 -12.18 3.27
N GLY A 90 -17.50 -11.70 2.04
CA GLY A 90 -18.06 -10.48 1.49
C GLY A 90 -17.09 -9.29 1.41
N ALA A 91 -15.77 -9.52 1.42
CA ALA A 91 -14.83 -8.42 1.14
C ALA A 91 -15.10 -7.84 -0.26
N ASP A 92 -15.29 -6.51 -0.36
CA ASP A 92 -15.65 -5.84 -1.61
C ASP A 92 -14.44 -5.64 -2.52
N ALA A 93 -13.24 -5.45 -1.97
CA ALA A 93 -12.00 -5.32 -2.72
C ALA A 93 -10.76 -5.62 -1.86
N PHE A 94 -9.62 -5.82 -2.53
CA PHE A 94 -8.32 -6.03 -1.89
C PHE A 94 -7.34 -4.93 -2.29
N ILE A 95 -6.66 -4.34 -1.29
CA ILE A 95 -5.61 -3.33 -1.50
C ILE A 95 -4.27 -4.05 -1.53
N VAL A 96 -3.65 -4.14 -2.71
CA VAL A 96 -2.46 -4.97 -2.98
C VAL A 96 -1.26 -4.09 -3.33
N ALA A 97 -0.06 -4.48 -2.89
CA ALA A 97 1.20 -3.80 -3.20
C ALA A 97 2.18 -4.67 -4.01
N ASP A 98 2.09 -5.98 -3.87
CA ASP A 98 2.95 -6.95 -4.53
C ASP A 98 2.38 -7.29 -5.91
N PHE A 99 3.13 -6.99 -6.98
CA PHE A 99 2.70 -7.25 -8.35
C PHE A 99 2.51 -8.74 -8.64
N GLY A 100 3.24 -9.62 -7.95
CA GLY A 100 3.06 -11.07 -8.05
C GLY A 100 1.75 -11.52 -7.43
N VAL A 101 1.40 -10.97 -6.27
CA VAL A 101 0.11 -11.20 -5.60
C VAL A 101 -1.04 -10.70 -6.48
N ALA A 102 -0.95 -9.47 -7.01
CA ALA A 102 -1.97 -8.93 -7.92
C ALA A 102 -2.13 -9.81 -9.18
N SER A 103 -1.01 -10.26 -9.77
CA SER A 103 -1.01 -11.15 -10.94
C SER A 103 -1.68 -12.51 -10.64
N LEU A 104 -1.41 -13.09 -9.47
CA LEU A 104 -2.03 -14.35 -9.04
C LEU A 104 -3.53 -14.20 -8.78
N ILE A 105 -3.95 -13.14 -8.10
CA ILE A 105 -5.39 -12.86 -7.88
C ILE A 105 -6.09 -12.69 -9.23
N LYS A 106 -5.55 -11.88 -10.13
CA LYS A 106 -6.12 -11.70 -11.47
C LYS A 106 -6.23 -13.02 -12.24
N LYS A 107 -5.24 -13.92 -12.11
CA LYS A 107 -5.21 -15.23 -12.79
C LYS A 107 -6.23 -16.22 -12.25
N HIS A 108 -6.37 -16.30 -10.92
CA HIS A 108 -7.14 -17.35 -10.25
C HIS A 108 -8.54 -16.90 -9.84
N TYR A 109 -8.73 -15.58 -9.63
CA TYR A 109 -9.95 -14.95 -9.14
C TYR A 109 -10.23 -13.64 -9.89
N PRO A 110 -10.48 -13.70 -11.23
CA PRO A 110 -10.60 -12.51 -12.08
C PRO A 110 -11.77 -11.59 -11.70
N GLU A 111 -12.76 -12.09 -10.96
CA GLU A 111 -13.91 -11.35 -10.43
C GLU A 111 -13.58 -10.48 -9.21
N ILE A 112 -12.45 -10.73 -8.55
CA ILE A 112 -12.04 -9.93 -7.38
C ILE A 112 -11.56 -8.55 -7.81
N GLU A 113 -12.13 -7.53 -7.19
CA GLU A 113 -11.69 -6.15 -7.36
C GLU A 113 -10.38 -5.89 -6.61
N ILE A 114 -9.36 -5.40 -7.34
CA ILE A 114 -8.04 -5.08 -6.80
C ILE A 114 -7.82 -3.57 -6.86
N HIS A 115 -7.34 -3.00 -5.74
CA HIS A 115 -6.87 -1.63 -5.63
C HIS A 115 -5.34 -1.61 -5.47
N ALA A 116 -4.63 -0.91 -6.35
CA ALA A 116 -3.19 -0.70 -6.19
C ALA A 116 -2.90 0.08 -4.90
N SER A 117 -2.07 -0.48 -4.03
CA SER A 117 -1.63 0.22 -2.82
C SER A 117 -0.73 1.41 -3.15
N THR A 118 -0.73 2.44 -2.30
CA THR A 118 0.29 3.51 -2.36
C THR A 118 1.73 2.96 -2.29
N GLN A 119 1.92 1.75 -1.77
CA GLN A 119 3.23 1.09 -1.74
C GLN A 119 3.69 0.57 -3.11
N SER A 120 2.82 0.55 -4.13
CA SER A 120 3.18 0.32 -5.53
C SER A 120 3.94 1.51 -6.15
N SER A 121 4.12 2.61 -5.39
CA SER A 121 4.91 3.79 -5.79
C SER A 121 4.44 4.47 -7.09
N VAL A 122 3.13 4.60 -7.28
CA VAL A 122 2.54 5.22 -8.47
C VAL A 122 2.46 6.73 -8.30
N HIS A 123 3.17 7.47 -9.16
CA HIS A 123 3.26 8.92 -9.09
C HIS A 123 3.15 9.63 -10.45
N ASN A 124 2.71 8.91 -11.50
CA ASN A 124 2.42 9.47 -12.81
C ASN A 124 1.33 8.68 -13.54
N LEU A 125 0.85 9.24 -14.64
CA LEU A 125 -0.22 8.67 -15.45
C LEU A 125 0.17 7.32 -16.07
N ASP A 126 1.41 7.19 -16.55
CA ASP A 126 1.87 5.95 -17.20
C ASP A 126 1.86 4.78 -16.23
N GLY A 127 2.29 4.99 -14.97
CA GLY A 127 2.23 3.97 -13.92
C GLY A 127 0.79 3.60 -13.56
N THR A 128 -0.10 4.58 -13.48
CA THR A 128 -1.53 4.36 -13.23
C THR A 128 -2.14 3.48 -14.32
N ASN A 129 -1.95 3.86 -15.59
CA ASN A 129 -2.51 3.12 -16.70
C ASN A 129 -1.87 1.74 -16.86
N TYR A 130 -0.56 1.60 -16.57
CA TYR A 130 0.13 0.32 -16.64
C TYR A 130 -0.48 -0.72 -15.67
N LEU A 131 -0.73 -0.33 -14.42
CA LEU A 131 -1.34 -1.22 -13.43
C LEU A 131 -2.80 -1.56 -13.79
N TYR A 132 -3.56 -0.58 -14.24
CA TYR A 132 -4.93 -0.80 -14.72
C TYR A 132 -4.98 -1.79 -15.89
N ASP A 133 -4.17 -1.57 -16.93
CA ASP A 133 -4.21 -2.38 -18.15
C ASP A 133 -3.60 -3.78 -17.96
N LYS A 134 -2.50 -3.89 -17.22
CA LYS A 134 -1.73 -5.14 -17.09
C LYS A 134 -2.17 -6.00 -15.92
N LEU A 135 -2.51 -5.41 -14.76
CA LEU A 135 -2.93 -6.16 -13.57
C LEU A 135 -4.46 -6.10 -13.32
N GLY A 136 -5.20 -5.27 -14.04
CA GLY A 136 -6.64 -5.11 -13.83
C GLY A 136 -6.98 -4.39 -12.51
N GLU A 137 -6.05 -3.61 -11.99
CA GLU A 137 -6.24 -2.86 -10.76
C GLU A 137 -7.21 -1.71 -11.02
N LYS A 138 -8.46 -1.89 -10.64
CA LYS A 138 -9.56 -0.96 -10.92
C LYS A 138 -9.35 0.41 -10.30
N ARG A 139 -8.72 0.46 -9.12
CA ARG A 139 -8.41 1.68 -8.38
C ARG A 139 -6.91 1.78 -8.09
N VAL A 140 -6.37 2.98 -8.19
CA VAL A 140 -4.96 3.25 -7.88
C VAL A 140 -4.87 4.28 -6.76
N VAL A 141 -4.20 3.90 -5.65
CA VAL A 141 -3.88 4.81 -4.56
C VAL A 141 -2.58 5.52 -4.90
N LEU A 142 -2.67 6.79 -5.27
CA LEU A 142 -1.50 7.58 -5.66
C LEU A 142 -0.50 7.77 -4.52
N ALA A 143 0.74 8.01 -4.88
CA ALA A 143 1.79 8.38 -3.96
C ALA A 143 1.45 9.69 -3.22
N ARG A 144 1.83 9.78 -1.93
CA ARG A 144 1.42 10.89 -1.03
C ARG A 144 2.13 12.21 -1.28
N GLU A 145 3.20 12.17 -2.03
CA GLU A 145 4.07 13.31 -2.35
C GLU A 145 3.67 14.08 -3.60
N LEU A 146 2.59 13.69 -4.26
CA LEU A 146 2.06 14.38 -5.44
C LEU A 146 1.40 15.71 -5.07
N ASP A 147 1.63 16.71 -5.91
CA ASP A 147 0.91 17.97 -5.85
C ASP A 147 -0.44 17.90 -6.58
N LYS A 148 -1.28 18.92 -6.36
CA LYS A 148 -2.63 18.98 -6.91
C LYS A 148 -2.68 18.95 -8.44
N LYS A 149 -1.68 19.54 -9.13
CA LYS A 149 -1.66 19.58 -10.61
C LYS A 149 -1.41 18.20 -11.19
N ASN A 150 -0.46 17.44 -10.62
CA ASN A 150 -0.20 16.07 -11.03
C ASN A 150 -1.37 15.14 -10.68
N ILE A 151 -2.00 15.31 -9.49
CA ILE A 151 -3.21 14.55 -9.13
C ILE A 151 -4.33 14.82 -10.12
N GLU A 152 -4.62 16.08 -10.43
CA GLU A 152 -5.66 16.47 -11.39
C GLU A 152 -5.38 15.92 -12.80
N TYR A 153 -4.12 16.02 -13.24
CA TYR A 153 -3.71 15.50 -14.55
C TYR A 153 -3.94 13.98 -14.65
N ILE A 154 -3.50 13.21 -13.67
CA ILE A 154 -3.70 11.76 -13.62
C ILE A 154 -5.19 11.43 -13.60
N SER A 155 -5.96 12.05 -12.68
CA SER A 155 -7.37 11.74 -12.48
C SER A 155 -8.23 12.00 -13.73
N LYS A 156 -7.89 13.03 -14.52
CA LYS A 156 -8.64 13.38 -15.73
C LYS A 156 -8.24 12.57 -16.96
N ASN A 157 -7.10 11.88 -16.96
CA ASN A 157 -6.54 11.22 -18.13
C ASN A 157 -6.45 9.69 -18.00
N THR A 158 -6.88 9.12 -16.88
CA THR A 158 -6.91 7.67 -16.66
C THR A 158 -8.32 7.10 -16.70
N LYS A 159 -8.43 5.78 -16.92
CA LYS A 159 -9.67 5.00 -16.76
C LYS A 159 -9.79 4.39 -15.36
N ALA A 160 -8.67 4.30 -14.63
CA ALA A 160 -8.65 3.79 -13.27
C ALA A 160 -9.37 4.76 -12.32
N GLU A 161 -10.01 4.24 -11.29
CA GLU A 161 -10.44 5.07 -10.16
C GLU A 161 -9.23 5.57 -9.38
N ILE A 162 -9.25 6.83 -8.98
CA ILE A 162 -8.13 7.46 -8.26
C ILE A 162 -8.49 7.67 -6.78
N GLU A 163 -7.61 7.16 -5.92
CA GLU A 163 -7.68 7.34 -4.48
C GLU A 163 -6.46 8.12 -3.99
N ILE A 164 -6.66 9.10 -3.13
CA ILE A 164 -5.59 9.88 -2.51
C ILE A 164 -5.72 9.91 -0.99
N PHE A 165 -4.59 9.91 -0.28
CA PHE A 165 -4.60 10.19 1.15
C PHE A 165 -4.88 11.67 1.40
N VAL A 166 -5.75 11.97 2.36
CA VAL A 166 -6.15 13.35 2.71
C VAL A 166 -5.88 13.70 4.17
N HIS A 167 -5.65 12.71 5.03
CA HIS A 167 -5.44 12.95 6.46
C HIS A 167 -4.57 11.88 7.11
N GLY A 168 -3.79 12.29 8.13
CA GLY A 168 -3.04 11.43 9.02
C GLY A 168 -1.54 11.39 8.74
N ALA A 169 -0.87 10.34 9.20
CA ALA A 169 0.59 10.25 9.21
C ALA A 169 1.21 10.38 7.81
N HIS A 170 2.15 11.31 7.66
CA HIS A 170 2.93 11.52 6.44
C HIS A 170 4.26 10.79 6.49
N CYS A 171 4.66 10.17 5.38
CA CYS A 171 5.94 9.48 5.25
C CYS A 171 6.99 10.41 4.64
N MET A 172 8.23 10.38 5.15
CA MET A 172 9.34 11.15 4.59
C MET A 172 9.87 10.55 3.29
N SER A 173 9.87 9.23 3.19
CA SER A 173 10.24 8.54 1.96
C SER A 173 9.14 8.64 0.94
N VAL A 174 9.53 8.71 -0.32
CA VAL A 174 8.63 8.42 -1.44
C VAL A 174 7.94 7.09 -1.18
N SER A 175 6.63 7.08 -1.44
CA SER A 175 5.76 5.94 -1.15
C SER A 175 6.30 4.64 -1.76
N GLY A 176 6.35 3.56 -0.97
CA GLY A 176 6.80 2.23 -1.42
C GLY A 176 8.33 2.05 -1.57
N GLN A 177 9.15 3.11 -1.43
CA GLN A 177 10.59 3.06 -1.70
C GLN A 177 11.46 3.24 -0.44
N CYS A 178 11.08 2.61 0.69
CA CYS A 178 11.79 2.79 1.95
C CYS A 178 12.39 1.49 2.48
N LEU A 179 13.72 1.43 2.54
CA LEU A 179 14.49 0.35 3.20
C LEU A 179 15.08 0.80 4.55
N PHE A 180 14.73 2.00 5.06
CA PHE A 180 15.40 2.58 6.21
C PHE A 180 15.31 1.71 7.46
N SER A 181 14.11 1.27 7.80
CA SER A 181 13.89 0.40 8.97
C SER A 181 14.56 -0.97 8.82
N TYR A 182 14.58 -1.52 7.61
CA TYR A 182 15.30 -2.76 7.31
C TYR A 182 16.82 -2.59 7.48
N CYS A 183 17.41 -1.55 6.93
CA CYS A 183 18.85 -1.29 7.02
C CYS A 183 19.29 -1.02 8.45
N MET A 184 18.51 -0.30 9.25
CA MET A 184 18.86 0.06 10.64
C MET A 184 18.66 -1.08 11.64
N GLY A 185 17.65 -1.93 11.45
CA GLY A 185 17.28 -2.93 12.46
C GLY A 185 16.69 -4.23 11.95
N GLY A 186 16.78 -4.52 10.64
CA GLY A 186 16.25 -5.75 10.03
C GLY A 186 14.72 -5.82 9.95
N ARG A 187 14.01 -4.72 10.29
CA ARG A 187 12.54 -4.64 10.30
C ARG A 187 12.03 -4.03 9.00
N SER A 188 11.53 -4.87 8.10
CA SER A 188 11.08 -4.44 6.79
C SER A 188 9.82 -3.56 6.84
N GLY A 189 9.91 -2.34 6.30
CA GLY A 189 8.75 -1.48 6.07
C GLY A 189 7.82 -2.06 4.99
N ASN A 190 8.37 -2.73 3.99
CA ASN A 190 7.64 -3.38 2.91
C ASN A 190 6.87 -4.63 3.38
N ARG A 191 7.21 -5.15 4.56
CA ARG A 191 6.55 -6.27 5.21
C ARG A 191 5.77 -5.88 6.47
N GLY A 192 5.49 -4.59 6.65
CA GLY A 192 4.63 -4.10 7.72
C GLY A 192 5.31 -3.87 9.07
N GLU A 193 6.64 -4.00 9.17
CA GLU A 193 7.39 -3.95 10.44
C GLU A 193 8.12 -2.62 10.70
N CYS A 194 7.79 -1.55 9.99
CA CYS A 194 8.49 -0.27 10.07
C CYS A 194 8.63 0.24 11.51
N ALA A 195 9.89 0.46 11.96
CA ALA A 195 10.23 1.02 13.27
C ALA A 195 10.21 2.56 13.31
N GLN A 196 9.91 3.22 12.19
CA GLN A 196 9.88 4.68 12.04
C GLN A 196 11.21 5.38 12.40
N PRO A 197 12.39 4.92 11.91
CA PRO A 197 13.67 5.57 12.22
C PRO A 197 13.72 7.03 11.75
N CYS A 198 12.93 7.42 10.72
CA CYS A 198 12.79 8.80 10.28
C CYS A 198 12.21 9.76 11.35
N ARG A 199 11.63 9.22 12.44
CA ARG A 199 11.11 10.02 13.57
C ARG A 199 12.13 10.25 14.68
N LEU A 200 13.34 9.72 14.53
CA LEU A 200 14.45 9.92 15.48
C LEU A 200 15.23 11.21 15.17
N PRO A 201 15.98 11.74 16.17
CA PRO A 201 16.86 12.90 15.94
C PRO A 201 18.11 12.52 15.14
N TYR A 202 18.54 13.43 14.26
CA TYR A 202 19.78 13.35 13.47
C TYR A 202 20.50 14.69 13.51
N LYS A 203 21.83 14.64 13.29
CA LYS A 203 22.67 15.84 13.09
C LYS A 203 22.93 16.07 11.61
N ILE A 204 22.87 17.34 11.19
CA ILE A 204 23.35 17.84 9.89
C ILE A 204 24.39 18.91 10.21
N GLY A 205 25.68 18.64 9.93
CA GLY A 205 26.75 19.52 10.40
C GLY A 205 26.74 19.62 11.94
N SER A 206 26.67 20.83 12.49
CA SER A 206 26.58 21.08 13.93
C SER A 206 25.14 21.08 14.49
N LYS A 207 24.12 21.11 13.63
CA LYS A 207 22.71 21.22 14.05
C LYS A 207 22.12 19.85 14.35
N ASN A 208 21.51 19.71 15.53
CA ASN A 208 20.75 18.52 15.92
C ASN A 208 19.25 18.81 15.80
N GLY A 209 18.46 17.84 15.35
CA GLY A 209 17.02 18.01 15.17
C GLY A 209 16.34 16.80 14.57
N TYR A 210 15.16 17.01 13.99
CA TYR A 210 14.34 15.95 13.39
C TYR A 210 14.13 16.21 11.89
N PRO A 211 15.20 16.23 11.07
CA PRO A 211 15.13 16.63 9.66
C PRO A 211 14.31 15.69 8.78
N LEU A 212 13.99 14.50 9.26
CA LEU A 212 13.21 13.48 8.56
C LEU A 212 11.80 13.30 9.13
N SER A 213 11.41 14.05 10.16
CA SER A 213 10.09 13.90 10.78
C SER A 213 9.10 14.93 10.24
N LEU A 214 8.16 14.48 9.41
CA LEU A 214 7.09 15.34 8.89
C LEU A 214 5.93 15.48 9.90
N LYS A 215 5.24 16.61 9.88
CA LYS A 215 3.90 16.78 10.45
C LYS A 215 2.93 15.80 9.84
N ASP A 216 1.79 15.61 10.49
CA ASP A 216 0.69 14.88 9.87
C ASP A 216 0.08 15.70 8.73
N MET A 217 -0.44 15.00 7.71
CA MET A 217 -1.14 15.64 6.60
C MET A 217 -2.58 15.97 7.00
N SER A 218 -3.09 17.12 6.56
CA SER A 218 -4.52 17.38 6.52
C SER A 218 -4.86 18.26 5.31
N LEU A 219 -5.70 17.74 4.43
CA LEU A 219 -6.23 18.46 3.28
C LEU A 219 -7.67 18.96 3.52
N ALA A 220 -8.15 18.93 4.77
CA ALA A 220 -9.46 19.47 5.14
C ALA A 220 -9.62 20.97 4.77
N PRO A 221 -8.59 21.83 4.88
CA PRO A 221 -8.65 23.21 4.39
C PRO A 221 -8.79 23.36 2.88
N ASN A 222 -8.54 22.28 2.12
CA ASN A 222 -8.52 22.27 0.65
C ASN A 222 -9.71 21.48 0.06
N MET A 223 -10.73 21.13 0.85
CA MET A 223 -11.80 20.20 0.45
C MET A 223 -12.55 20.66 -0.82
N ARG A 224 -12.86 21.96 -0.94
CA ARG A 224 -13.55 22.47 -2.15
C ARG A 224 -12.77 22.17 -3.43
N GLU A 225 -11.45 22.35 -3.38
CA GLU A 225 -10.57 22.07 -4.51
C GLU A 225 -10.48 20.57 -4.77
N LEU A 226 -10.31 19.74 -3.74
CA LEU A 226 -10.28 18.28 -3.85
C LEU A 226 -11.49 17.70 -4.60
N LEU A 227 -12.68 18.26 -4.35
CA LEU A 227 -13.92 17.83 -5.00
C LEU A 227 -13.97 18.14 -6.52
N THR A 228 -13.03 18.94 -7.04
CA THR A 228 -12.93 19.30 -8.46
C THR A 228 -11.83 18.57 -9.22
N LEU A 229 -10.92 17.89 -8.52
CA LEU A 229 -9.76 17.24 -9.14
C LEU A 229 -10.12 15.98 -9.96
N GLY A 230 -11.33 15.42 -9.78
CA GLY A 230 -11.72 14.18 -10.46
C GLY A 230 -11.32 12.90 -9.72
N VAL A 231 -10.86 13.01 -8.48
CA VAL A 231 -10.57 11.83 -7.62
C VAL A 231 -11.85 11.14 -7.17
N ASP A 232 -11.80 9.83 -6.99
CA ASP A 232 -12.96 9.00 -6.64
C ASP A 232 -13.05 8.74 -5.14
N SER A 233 -11.92 8.63 -4.44
CA SER A 233 -11.86 8.27 -3.02
C SER A 233 -10.85 9.12 -2.24
N LEU A 234 -11.28 9.59 -1.06
CA LEU A 234 -10.48 10.32 -0.08
C LEU A 234 -10.18 9.40 1.11
N LYS A 235 -8.92 9.00 1.23
CA LYS A 235 -8.46 8.03 2.24
C LYS A 235 -7.90 8.69 3.47
N ILE A 236 -8.37 8.26 4.62
CA ILE A 236 -7.86 8.65 5.93
C ILE A 236 -6.84 7.60 6.41
N GLU A 237 -5.61 8.02 6.75
CA GLU A 237 -4.62 7.14 7.38
C GLU A 237 -4.89 7.05 8.88
N GLY A 238 -4.80 5.84 9.47
CA GLY A 238 -4.99 5.72 10.91
C GLY A 238 -5.34 4.33 11.45
N ARG A 239 -4.93 3.21 10.83
CA ARG A 239 -5.22 1.84 11.32
C ARG A 239 -4.69 1.53 12.74
N MET A 240 -3.80 2.36 13.28
CA MET A 240 -3.31 2.26 14.66
C MET A 240 -3.98 3.31 15.58
N LYS A 241 -5.15 3.82 15.20
CA LYS A 241 -5.90 4.85 15.93
C LYS A 241 -7.21 4.29 16.46
N GLY A 242 -7.62 4.81 17.62
CA GLY A 242 -8.85 4.42 18.27
C GLY A 242 -10.11 5.04 17.66
N GLU A 243 -11.24 4.68 18.24
CA GLU A 243 -12.60 5.03 17.84
C GLU A 243 -12.81 6.54 17.68
N GLU A 244 -12.35 7.33 18.63
CA GLU A 244 -12.56 8.80 18.66
C GLU A 244 -11.88 9.48 17.47
N TYR A 245 -10.63 9.05 17.15
CA TYR A 245 -9.93 9.57 16.00
C TYR A 245 -10.65 9.22 14.70
N VAL A 246 -11.03 7.96 14.54
CA VAL A 246 -11.65 7.48 13.30
C VAL A 246 -13.02 8.12 13.09
N SER A 247 -13.87 8.14 14.13
CA SER A 247 -15.21 8.73 14.05
C SER A 247 -15.16 10.24 13.83
N GLY A 248 -14.34 10.94 14.60
CA GLY A 248 -14.22 12.41 14.50
C GLY A 248 -13.67 12.87 13.16
N THR A 249 -12.60 12.23 12.68
CA THR A 249 -11.99 12.55 11.39
C THR A 249 -12.95 12.23 10.24
N SER A 250 -13.53 11.03 10.20
CA SER A 250 -14.47 10.63 9.15
C SER A 250 -15.68 11.56 9.08
N ARG A 251 -16.24 11.93 10.24
CA ARG A 251 -17.38 12.85 10.31
C ARG A 251 -17.06 14.21 9.74
N ILE A 252 -15.90 14.81 10.09
CA ILE A 252 -15.50 16.10 9.57
C ILE A 252 -15.35 16.02 8.04
N TYR A 253 -14.58 15.05 7.51
CA TYR A 253 -14.41 14.92 6.07
C TYR A 253 -15.72 14.64 5.33
N ARG A 254 -16.64 13.82 5.90
CA ARG A 254 -17.95 13.58 5.33
C ARG A 254 -18.81 14.83 5.29
N THR A 255 -18.82 15.61 6.38
CA THR A 255 -19.54 16.88 6.45
C THR A 255 -19.02 17.87 5.40
N LEU A 256 -17.69 18.07 5.33
CA LEU A 256 -17.06 18.95 4.35
C LEU A 256 -17.38 18.55 2.91
N ALA A 257 -17.38 17.25 2.61
CA ALA A 257 -17.72 16.75 1.28
C ALA A 257 -19.20 16.97 0.93
N ASN A 258 -20.11 16.76 1.89
CA ASN A 258 -21.54 16.98 1.68
C ASN A 258 -21.89 18.47 1.49
N GLU A 259 -21.29 19.33 2.31
CA GLU A 259 -21.50 20.79 2.30
C GLU A 259 -20.62 21.51 1.24
N LYS A 260 -19.73 20.77 0.58
CA LYS A 260 -18.80 21.30 -0.47
C LYS A 260 -18.03 22.53 -0.01
N ARG A 261 -17.53 22.53 1.20
CA ARG A 261 -16.76 23.61 1.82
C ARG A 261 -15.42 23.15 2.39
N ASN A 262 -14.57 24.09 2.65
CA ASN A 262 -13.33 23.89 3.41
C ASN A 262 -13.63 23.80 4.91
N ALA A 263 -12.69 23.18 5.66
CA ALA A 263 -12.78 23.16 7.11
C ALA A 263 -12.63 24.54 7.73
N SER A 264 -13.41 24.78 8.77
CA SER A 264 -13.26 25.95 9.65
C SER A 264 -12.08 25.77 10.61
N ASP A 265 -11.62 26.89 11.22
CA ASP A 265 -10.53 26.85 12.22
C ASP A 265 -10.88 25.95 13.42
N SER A 266 -12.15 25.90 13.82
CA SER A 266 -12.63 25.03 14.90
C SER A 266 -12.55 23.55 14.52
N GLU A 267 -12.86 23.18 13.28
CA GLU A 267 -12.72 21.81 12.79
C GLU A 267 -11.25 21.40 12.66
N ILE A 268 -10.38 22.31 12.18
CA ILE A 268 -8.94 22.07 12.12
C ILE A 268 -8.36 21.87 13.54
N LYS A 269 -8.80 22.69 14.50
CA LYS A 269 -8.41 22.52 15.91
C LYS A 269 -8.88 21.19 16.48
N THR A 270 -10.09 20.76 16.17
CA THR A 270 -10.63 19.46 16.57
C THR A 270 -9.81 18.31 15.97
N LEU A 271 -9.51 18.36 14.67
CA LEU A 271 -8.64 17.36 14.02
C LEU A 271 -7.27 17.30 14.68
N GLY A 272 -6.68 18.46 15.03
CA GLY A 272 -5.39 18.55 15.73
C GLY A 272 -5.42 17.92 17.12
N ALA A 273 -6.48 18.11 17.88
CA ALA A 273 -6.67 17.53 19.20
C ALA A 273 -6.89 16.01 19.14
N LEU A 274 -7.59 15.49 18.11
CA LEU A 274 -7.72 14.06 17.88
C LEU A 274 -6.35 13.41 17.68
N PHE A 275 -5.52 13.96 16.81
CA PHE A 275 -4.12 13.59 16.67
C PHE A 275 -3.35 14.52 15.73
N SER A 276 -2.22 15.06 16.19
CA SER A 276 -1.26 15.74 15.31
C SER A 276 0.17 15.68 15.86
N ARG A 277 1.13 16.11 15.04
CA ARG A 277 2.53 16.36 15.39
C ARG A 277 2.84 17.81 15.16
N GLN A 278 2.58 18.66 16.17
CA GLN A 278 2.69 20.13 16.06
C GLN A 278 1.84 20.70 14.90
N GLY A 279 0.59 20.20 14.79
CA GLY A 279 -0.33 20.57 13.72
C GLY A 279 -0.14 19.77 12.44
N PHE A 280 -0.59 20.35 11.32
CA PHE A 280 -0.70 19.69 10.03
C PHE A 280 0.18 20.34 8.96
N THR A 281 0.34 19.64 7.84
CA THR A 281 0.94 20.13 6.61
C THR A 281 0.14 19.67 5.39
N ASP A 282 0.05 20.53 4.38
CA ASP A 282 -0.42 20.24 3.02
C ASP A 282 0.68 20.55 1.99
N GLY A 283 1.94 20.64 2.45
CA GLY A 283 3.06 21.15 1.69
C GLY A 283 3.31 20.43 0.35
N TYR A 284 3.16 19.09 0.28
CA TYR A 284 3.28 18.39 -0.99
C TYR A 284 2.12 18.74 -1.92
N TYR A 285 0.88 18.68 -1.43
CA TYR A 285 -0.31 19.00 -2.21
C TYR A 285 -0.24 20.43 -2.83
N GLN A 286 0.28 21.41 -2.08
CA GLN A 286 0.45 22.80 -2.53
C GLN A 286 1.77 23.06 -3.26
N ALA A 287 2.62 22.04 -3.48
CA ALA A 287 3.98 22.19 -4.01
C ALA A 287 4.86 23.18 -3.18
N LYS A 288 4.53 23.38 -1.89
CA LYS A 288 5.27 24.22 -0.94
C LYS A 288 6.12 23.37 -0.02
N ILE A 289 7.29 22.95 -0.53
CA ILE A 289 8.15 21.98 0.13
C ILE A 289 9.26 22.69 0.89
N ASP A 290 9.09 22.89 2.19
CA ASP A 290 10.04 23.56 3.05
C ASP A 290 10.09 22.97 4.48
N ASN A 291 10.80 23.64 5.38
CA ASN A 291 10.97 23.18 6.76
C ASN A 291 9.71 23.34 7.62
N SER A 292 8.70 24.09 7.19
CA SER A 292 7.42 24.20 7.90
C SER A 292 6.65 22.87 7.95
N MET A 293 6.98 21.95 7.01
CA MET A 293 6.44 20.59 6.97
C MET A 293 6.99 19.68 8.09
N LEU A 294 8.09 20.06 8.75
CA LEU A 294 8.70 19.24 9.81
C LEU A 294 7.96 19.43 11.13
N GLY A 295 7.83 18.33 11.88
CA GLY A 295 7.20 18.35 13.19
C GLY A 295 7.42 17.04 13.96
N VAL A 296 7.36 17.14 15.28
CA VAL A 296 7.43 16.02 16.22
C VAL A 296 6.23 16.08 17.16
N ARG A 297 5.84 14.96 17.74
CA ARG A 297 4.77 14.93 18.72
C ARG A 297 5.29 15.43 20.07
N THR A 298 4.73 16.50 20.58
CA THR A 298 5.08 17.11 21.88
C THR A 298 4.23 16.51 23.01
N ASP A 299 4.61 16.77 24.26
CA ASP A 299 3.80 16.36 25.40
C ASP A 299 2.46 17.10 25.43
N LYS A 300 2.44 18.37 25.00
CA LYS A 300 1.19 19.11 24.80
C LYS A 300 0.24 18.42 23.82
N ASP A 301 0.74 17.95 22.66
CA ASP A 301 -0.08 17.20 21.70
C ASP A 301 -0.65 15.91 22.33
N LYS A 302 0.12 15.24 23.19
CA LYS A 302 -0.34 14.04 23.91
C LYS A 302 -1.43 14.34 24.92
N GLU A 303 -1.27 15.42 25.71
CA GLU A 303 -2.25 15.87 26.69
C GLU A 303 -3.58 16.27 26.03
N GLU A 304 -3.54 17.00 24.91
CA GLU A 304 -4.74 17.36 24.16
C GLU A 304 -5.49 16.12 23.66
N THR A 305 -4.77 15.14 23.13
CA THR A 305 -5.36 13.89 22.66
C THR A 305 -5.94 13.07 23.83
N SER A 306 -5.24 12.99 24.98
CA SER A 306 -5.70 12.18 26.13
C SER A 306 -7.01 12.70 26.73
N LYS A 307 -7.28 14.01 26.66
CA LYS A 307 -8.55 14.62 27.10
C LYS A 307 -9.76 14.14 26.29
N LEU A 308 -9.54 13.67 25.07
CA LEU A 308 -10.60 13.16 24.17
C LEU A 308 -10.76 11.65 24.25
N GLN A 309 -9.75 10.92 24.77
CA GLN A 309 -9.80 9.47 24.90
C GLN A 309 -10.68 9.05 26.07
N GLY A 310 -11.57 8.09 25.82
CA GLY A 310 -12.49 7.54 26.84
C GLY A 310 -13.76 8.36 27.05
N ALA A 311 -14.00 9.41 26.26
CA ALA A 311 -15.18 10.25 26.43
C ALA A 311 -16.48 9.64 25.87
N SER A 312 -16.40 8.61 25.02
CA SER A 312 -17.59 7.97 24.44
C SER A 312 -17.35 6.51 24.06
N CYS A 313 -18.21 5.62 24.53
CA CYS A 313 -18.43 4.35 23.89
C CYS A 313 -19.54 4.55 22.86
N ILE A 314 -19.17 4.58 21.56
CA ILE A 314 -20.15 4.78 20.48
C ILE A 314 -20.99 3.50 20.37
N SER A 315 -22.30 3.64 20.50
CA SER A 315 -23.25 2.56 20.22
C SER A 315 -23.92 2.82 18.88
N LEU A 316 -23.79 1.88 17.94
CA LEU A 316 -24.53 1.91 16.68
C LEU A 316 -25.93 1.35 16.90
N ALA A 317 -26.93 2.08 16.43
CA ALA A 317 -28.28 1.53 16.31
C ALA A 317 -28.26 0.41 15.28
N LYS A 318 -28.76 -0.77 15.64
CA LYS A 318 -28.86 -1.88 14.69
C LYS A 318 -29.85 -1.51 13.58
N PRO A 319 -29.50 -1.63 12.30
CA PRO A 319 -30.44 -1.45 11.20
C PRO A 319 -31.64 -2.37 11.36
N THR A 320 -32.82 -1.85 11.04
CA THR A 320 -34.09 -2.56 11.21
C THR A 320 -34.40 -3.32 9.93
N ILE A 321 -34.76 -4.60 10.07
CA ILE A 321 -35.24 -5.45 8.97
C ILE A 321 -36.70 -5.80 9.18
N ASP A 322 -37.47 -5.75 8.09
CA ASP A 322 -38.85 -6.21 8.07
C ASP A 322 -38.91 -7.64 7.53
N MET A 323 -39.85 -8.44 8.08
CA MET A 323 -40.02 -9.85 7.71
C MET A 323 -41.45 -10.16 7.36
N HIS A 324 -41.64 -10.97 6.30
CA HIS A 324 -42.94 -11.56 5.97
C HIS A 324 -42.80 -13.07 5.82
N CYS A 325 -43.44 -13.83 6.70
CA CYS A 325 -43.44 -15.28 6.71
C CYS A 325 -44.79 -15.82 6.19
N THR A 326 -44.72 -16.74 5.21
CA THR A 326 -45.93 -17.41 4.66
C THR A 326 -45.79 -18.91 4.88
N LEU A 327 -46.82 -19.51 5.51
CA LEU A 327 -46.90 -20.92 5.84
C LEU A 327 -48.27 -21.48 5.39
N CYS A 328 -48.37 -21.94 4.13
CA CYS A 328 -49.58 -22.53 3.55
C CYS A 328 -49.45 -24.06 3.48
N LEU A 329 -50.47 -24.78 3.85
CA LEU A 329 -50.53 -26.23 3.88
C LEU A 329 -50.16 -26.83 2.51
N GLY A 330 -49.19 -27.74 2.48
CA GLY A 330 -48.71 -28.40 1.27
C GLY A 330 -47.72 -27.58 0.43
N GLU A 331 -47.49 -26.31 0.77
CA GLU A 331 -46.51 -25.46 0.11
C GLU A 331 -45.18 -25.40 0.90
N LYS A 332 -44.09 -24.98 0.24
CA LYS A 332 -42.85 -24.67 0.95
C LYS A 332 -43.02 -23.43 1.83
N SER A 333 -42.54 -23.53 3.06
CA SER A 333 -42.43 -22.35 3.94
C SER A 333 -41.62 -21.25 3.27
N ARG A 334 -42.09 -20.00 3.33
CA ARG A 334 -41.48 -18.85 2.66
C ARG A 334 -41.19 -17.75 3.67
N LEU A 335 -40.01 -17.21 3.64
CA LEU A 335 -39.63 -16.02 4.42
C LEU A 335 -39.03 -14.96 3.49
N THR A 336 -39.63 -13.79 3.49
CA THR A 336 -39.12 -12.59 2.83
C THR A 336 -38.58 -11.65 3.88
N VAL A 337 -37.34 -11.17 3.71
CA VAL A 337 -36.69 -10.21 4.61
C VAL A 337 -36.27 -8.99 3.80
N ALA A 338 -36.55 -7.80 4.31
CA ALA A 338 -36.23 -6.54 3.65
C ALA A 338 -35.36 -5.63 4.55
N LEU A 339 -34.37 -4.98 3.94
CA LEU A 339 -33.54 -3.93 4.53
C LEU A 339 -33.54 -2.72 3.58
N GLY A 340 -34.29 -1.69 3.93
CA GLY A 340 -34.50 -0.56 3.02
C GLY A 340 -35.05 -1.02 1.67
N ASN A 341 -34.30 -0.78 0.58
CA ASN A 341 -34.73 -1.18 -0.78
C ASN A 341 -34.27 -2.60 -1.18
N SER A 342 -33.46 -3.25 -0.34
CA SER A 342 -32.96 -4.62 -0.59
C SER A 342 -33.96 -5.63 0.00
N GLN A 343 -34.27 -6.68 -0.78
CA GLN A 343 -35.22 -7.72 -0.35
C GLN A 343 -34.70 -9.09 -0.80
N VAL A 344 -34.87 -10.08 0.09
CA VAL A 344 -34.52 -11.49 -0.17
C VAL A 344 -35.67 -12.38 0.23
N THR A 345 -35.95 -13.37 -0.61
CA THR A 345 -36.92 -14.42 -0.31
C THR A 345 -36.26 -15.78 -0.30
N VAL A 346 -36.50 -16.57 0.74
CA VAL A 346 -35.97 -17.93 0.90
C VAL A 346 -37.14 -18.90 1.12
N TYR A 347 -36.90 -20.17 0.78
CA TYR A 347 -37.89 -21.25 0.87
C TYR A 347 -37.33 -22.39 1.73
N GLY A 348 -38.13 -22.88 2.67
CA GLY A 348 -37.76 -23.98 3.56
C GLY A 348 -38.57 -25.25 3.31
N ASP A 349 -38.75 -26.04 4.38
CA ASP A 349 -39.51 -27.30 4.34
C ASP A 349 -40.98 -27.06 3.95
N VAL A 350 -41.61 -28.12 3.40
CA VAL A 350 -43.06 -28.12 3.12
C VAL A 350 -43.84 -28.05 4.42
N VAL A 351 -44.88 -27.23 4.43
CA VAL A 351 -45.78 -27.05 5.56
C VAL A 351 -46.71 -28.27 5.63
N GLU A 352 -46.69 -28.98 6.74
CA GLU A 352 -47.48 -30.20 6.95
C GLU A 352 -48.69 -29.93 7.82
N LYS A 353 -49.71 -30.83 7.72
CA LYS A 353 -50.85 -30.83 8.63
C LYS A 353 -50.43 -31.29 10.01
N ALA A 354 -50.80 -30.57 11.05
CA ALA A 354 -50.53 -30.95 12.43
C ALA A 354 -51.30 -32.23 12.83
N ILE A 355 -50.62 -33.19 13.45
CA ILE A 355 -51.21 -34.44 13.94
C ILE A 355 -51.66 -34.28 15.38
N ASN A 356 -50.83 -33.69 16.24
CA ASN A 356 -51.09 -33.58 17.70
C ASN A 356 -51.32 -32.14 18.15
N ALA A 357 -50.35 -31.24 17.88
CA ALA A 357 -50.43 -29.84 18.31
C ALA A 357 -50.08 -28.92 17.13
N PRO A 358 -51.01 -28.07 16.69
CA PRO A 358 -50.73 -27.07 15.64
C PRO A 358 -49.77 -26.01 16.14
N MET A 359 -48.94 -25.48 15.24
CA MET A 359 -48.06 -24.37 15.52
C MET A 359 -48.83 -23.07 15.63
N SER A 360 -48.57 -22.29 16.67
CA SER A 360 -49.19 -20.98 16.86
C SER A 360 -48.39 -19.86 16.16
N LYS A 361 -49.07 -18.73 15.87
CA LYS A 361 -48.38 -17.51 15.39
C LYS A 361 -47.28 -17.06 16.35
N GLN A 362 -47.49 -17.22 17.65
CA GLN A 362 -46.54 -16.87 18.70
C GLN A 362 -45.26 -17.72 18.62
N ASP A 363 -45.36 -19.02 18.26
CA ASP A 363 -44.18 -19.90 18.08
C ASP A 363 -43.33 -19.48 16.86
N VAL A 364 -44.01 -19.08 15.77
CA VAL A 364 -43.34 -18.54 14.56
C VAL A 364 -42.64 -17.22 14.91
N GLU A 365 -43.35 -16.31 15.56
CA GLU A 365 -42.83 -15.01 15.99
C GLU A 365 -41.61 -15.19 16.90
N LYS A 366 -41.69 -16.04 17.93
CA LYS A 366 -40.61 -16.35 18.85
C LYS A 366 -39.37 -16.93 18.13
N SER A 367 -39.57 -17.68 17.04
CA SER A 367 -38.50 -18.29 16.26
C SER A 367 -37.83 -17.26 15.34
N LEU A 368 -38.61 -16.42 14.68
CA LEU A 368 -38.11 -15.43 13.71
C LEU A 368 -37.52 -14.19 14.37
N SER A 369 -38.01 -13.81 15.57
CA SER A 369 -37.50 -12.64 16.33
C SER A 369 -36.10 -12.83 16.95
N LYS A 370 -35.50 -14.02 16.90
CA LYS A 370 -34.19 -14.32 17.50
C LYS A 370 -33.05 -13.76 16.66
N LEU A 371 -32.86 -12.43 16.70
CA LEU A 371 -31.81 -11.70 15.96
C LEU A 371 -30.58 -11.32 16.81
N GLY A 372 -30.48 -11.79 18.07
CA GLY A 372 -29.44 -11.35 19.01
C GLY A 372 -28.01 -11.40 18.52
N ASN A 373 -27.65 -12.45 17.75
CA ASN A 373 -26.30 -12.65 17.18
C ASN A 373 -26.15 -12.08 15.76
N THR A 374 -27.07 -11.17 15.34
CA THR A 374 -26.99 -10.53 14.03
C THR A 374 -26.79 -9.02 14.18
N PRO A 375 -26.33 -8.32 13.14
CA PRO A 375 -26.20 -6.87 13.18
C PRO A 375 -27.55 -6.14 13.07
N PHE A 376 -28.69 -6.85 13.05
CA PHE A 376 -30.02 -6.32 12.79
C PHE A 376 -30.92 -6.29 14.02
N SER A 377 -31.90 -5.40 14.00
CA SER A 377 -33.08 -5.40 14.85
C SER A 377 -34.32 -5.75 14.03
N LEU A 378 -35.34 -6.33 14.68
CA LEU A 378 -36.61 -6.63 14.03
C LEU A 378 -37.48 -5.37 13.98
N GLY A 379 -37.97 -5.03 12.79
CA GLY A 379 -39.01 -4.05 12.57
C GLY A 379 -40.37 -4.73 12.53
N LYS A 380 -41.04 -4.66 11.40
CA LYS A 380 -42.34 -5.30 11.20
C LYS A 380 -42.18 -6.80 10.91
N LEU A 381 -42.93 -7.65 11.60
CA LEU A 381 -43.06 -9.06 11.30
C LEU A 381 -44.53 -9.37 10.93
N GLU A 382 -44.74 -9.72 9.66
CA GLU A 382 -46.04 -10.19 9.16
C GLU A 382 -46.02 -11.71 9.02
N ILE A 383 -47.06 -12.38 9.53
CA ILE A 383 -47.19 -13.83 9.45
C ILE A 383 -48.53 -14.16 8.81
N THR A 384 -48.48 -14.77 7.63
CA THR A 384 -49.61 -15.37 6.93
C THR A 384 -49.49 -16.88 7.08
N MET A 385 -50.45 -17.53 7.72
CA MET A 385 -50.42 -18.98 7.94
C MET A 385 -51.80 -19.59 7.98
N ASP A 386 -51.92 -20.83 7.48
CA ASP A 386 -53.14 -21.64 7.56
C ASP A 386 -53.33 -22.19 8.99
N GLU A 387 -54.55 -22.64 9.27
CA GLU A 387 -54.86 -23.29 10.53
C GLU A 387 -54.42 -24.78 10.51
N ASN A 388 -54.20 -25.34 11.70
CA ASN A 388 -53.86 -26.77 11.88
C ASN A 388 -52.60 -27.24 11.11
N ILE A 389 -51.61 -26.38 10.99
CA ILE A 389 -50.31 -26.68 10.36
C ILE A 389 -49.20 -26.85 11.37
N ILE A 390 -48.13 -27.49 10.92
CA ILE A 390 -46.86 -27.63 11.66
C ILE A 390 -45.66 -27.45 10.73
N VAL A 391 -44.65 -26.72 11.23
CA VAL A 391 -43.30 -26.64 10.65
C VAL A 391 -42.31 -26.83 11.79
N ARG A 392 -41.24 -27.56 11.57
CA ARG A 392 -40.22 -27.76 12.61
C ARG A 392 -39.61 -26.44 13.01
N VAL A 393 -39.48 -26.16 14.31
CA VAL A 393 -38.79 -24.96 14.83
C VAL A 393 -37.37 -24.82 14.31
N SER A 394 -36.67 -25.95 14.11
CA SER A 394 -35.33 -25.97 13.49
C SER A 394 -35.35 -25.47 12.05
N ALA A 395 -36.37 -25.81 11.26
CA ALA A 395 -36.54 -25.35 9.88
C ALA A 395 -36.83 -23.84 9.83
N LEU A 396 -37.67 -23.29 10.70
CA LEU A 396 -37.89 -21.83 10.82
C LEU A 396 -36.61 -21.09 11.20
N ASN A 397 -35.80 -21.64 12.12
CA ASN A 397 -34.52 -21.08 12.50
C ASN A 397 -33.51 -21.16 11.35
N ALA A 398 -33.50 -22.20 10.55
CA ALA A 398 -32.65 -22.34 9.34
C ALA A 398 -33.08 -21.31 8.29
N LEU A 399 -34.40 -21.18 8.03
CA LEU A 399 -34.96 -20.23 7.08
C LEU A 399 -34.57 -18.79 7.44
N ARG A 400 -34.70 -18.41 8.71
CA ARG A 400 -34.27 -17.09 9.21
C ARG A 400 -32.78 -16.87 8.97
N ARG A 401 -31.91 -17.83 9.32
CA ARG A 401 -30.46 -17.72 9.15
C ARG A 401 -30.09 -17.54 7.68
N GLU A 402 -30.67 -18.35 6.80
CA GLU A 402 -30.44 -18.25 5.36
C GLU A 402 -30.90 -16.91 4.79
N ALA A 403 -32.09 -16.41 5.19
CA ALA A 403 -32.60 -15.12 4.73
C ALA A 403 -31.67 -13.96 5.14
N ILE A 404 -31.20 -13.95 6.38
CA ILE A 404 -30.27 -12.93 6.89
C ILE A 404 -28.91 -13.04 6.18
N GLU A 405 -28.43 -14.25 5.94
CA GLU A 405 -27.18 -14.48 5.24
C GLU A 405 -27.21 -13.99 3.80
N ARG A 406 -28.34 -14.21 3.09
CA ARG A 406 -28.53 -13.74 1.71
C ARG A 406 -28.84 -12.25 1.61
N LEU A 407 -29.29 -11.61 2.69
CA LEU A 407 -29.58 -10.18 2.72
C LEU A 407 -28.32 -9.31 2.65
N LEU A 408 -27.19 -9.84 3.18
CA LEU A 408 -25.91 -9.17 3.14
C LEU A 408 -25.21 -9.41 1.79
N PRO A 409 -24.63 -8.39 1.16
CA PRO A 409 -23.88 -8.55 -0.08
C PRO A 409 -22.76 -9.59 0.09
N ARG A 410 -22.69 -10.51 -0.85
CA ARG A 410 -21.58 -11.48 -0.97
C ARG A 410 -21.29 -11.67 -2.44
N GLY A 411 -20.01 -11.81 -2.77
CA GLY A 411 -19.62 -12.28 -4.09
C GLY A 411 -19.98 -13.75 -4.32
N ASP A 412 -19.87 -14.21 -5.54
CA ASP A 412 -19.98 -15.62 -5.87
C ASP A 412 -18.97 -16.42 -5.05
N LYS A 413 -19.36 -17.61 -4.60
CA LYS A 413 -18.50 -18.44 -3.76
C LYS A 413 -17.32 -18.96 -4.57
N LEU A 414 -16.11 -18.54 -4.20
CA LEU A 414 -14.86 -19.00 -4.78
C LEU A 414 -14.39 -20.31 -4.15
N GLU A 415 -13.88 -21.22 -4.98
CA GLU A 415 -13.10 -22.35 -4.55
C GLU A 415 -11.65 -21.94 -4.29
N ILE A 416 -10.97 -22.62 -3.37
CA ILE A 416 -9.58 -22.34 -3.03
C ILE A 416 -8.68 -22.82 -4.16
N ALA A 417 -8.03 -21.87 -4.86
CA ALA A 417 -7.06 -22.19 -5.88
C ALA A 417 -5.73 -22.69 -5.28
N HIS A 418 -5.11 -23.63 -5.96
CA HIS A 418 -3.79 -24.13 -5.58
C HIS A 418 -2.69 -23.40 -6.35
N TYR A 419 -1.64 -22.99 -5.64
CA TYR A 419 -0.44 -22.42 -6.24
C TYR A 419 0.54 -23.55 -6.58
N GLU A 420 0.69 -23.86 -7.87
CA GLU A 420 1.57 -24.91 -8.37
C GLU A 420 3.03 -24.46 -8.56
N GLY A 421 3.32 -23.20 -8.21
CA GLY A 421 4.61 -22.57 -8.45
C GLY A 421 4.67 -21.86 -9.81
N THR A 422 5.70 -21.04 -9.98
CA THR A 422 6.00 -20.34 -11.24
C THR A 422 7.35 -20.79 -11.76
N CYS A 423 7.41 -21.23 -13.01
CA CYS A 423 8.66 -21.55 -13.69
C CYS A 423 9.21 -20.27 -14.34
N LEU A 424 10.41 -19.88 -13.93
CA LEU A 424 11.08 -18.70 -14.49
C LEU A 424 12.15 -19.10 -15.49
N PRO A 425 12.32 -18.35 -16.60
CA PRO A 425 13.50 -18.47 -17.45
C PRO A 425 14.74 -18.08 -16.65
N THR A 426 15.87 -18.66 -16.97
CA THR A 426 17.17 -18.28 -16.39
C THR A 426 17.86 -17.30 -17.35
N PRO A 427 17.92 -16.00 -17.05
CA PRO A 427 18.60 -15.02 -17.88
C PRO A 427 20.11 -15.28 -17.91
N ASP A 428 20.76 -14.80 -18.98
CA ASP A 428 22.23 -14.75 -19.02
C ASP A 428 22.77 -13.90 -17.89
N LYS A 429 23.82 -14.39 -17.24
CA LYS A 429 24.44 -13.65 -16.14
C LYS A 429 25.18 -12.42 -16.65
N ILE A 430 24.93 -11.30 -15.99
CA ILE A 430 25.60 -10.03 -16.24
C ILE A 430 26.12 -9.41 -14.93
N LYS A 431 27.17 -8.62 -15.03
CA LYS A 431 27.68 -7.80 -13.94
C LYS A 431 27.38 -6.34 -14.28
N THR A 432 26.69 -5.67 -13.39
CA THR A 432 26.30 -4.27 -13.59
C THR A 432 26.79 -3.41 -12.43
N ALA A 433 27.10 -2.15 -12.71
CA ALA A 433 27.49 -1.19 -11.68
C ALA A 433 26.83 0.16 -11.90
N VAL A 434 26.36 0.78 -10.82
CA VAL A 434 25.94 2.18 -10.77
C VAL A 434 27.05 2.99 -10.11
N PHE A 435 27.50 4.06 -10.75
CA PHE A 435 28.40 5.07 -10.21
C PHE A 435 27.66 6.41 -10.11
N GLU A 436 28.06 7.25 -9.17
CA GLU A 436 27.44 8.55 -8.94
C GLU A 436 27.92 9.63 -9.93
N SER A 437 29.14 9.50 -10.46
CA SER A 437 29.70 10.40 -11.46
C SER A 437 30.73 9.72 -12.34
N ALA A 438 31.03 10.33 -13.49
CA ALA A 438 32.05 9.85 -14.42
C ALA A 438 33.48 9.81 -13.80
N GLU A 439 33.81 10.78 -12.94
CA GLU A 439 35.10 10.87 -12.25
C GLU A 439 35.34 9.70 -11.29
N GLN A 440 34.25 9.08 -10.80
CA GLN A 440 34.34 7.93 -9.88
C GLN A 440 34.68 6.63 -10.62
N ILE A 441 34.46 6.54 -11.92
CA ILE A 441 34.64 5.32 -12.71
C ILE A 441 36.14 5.01 -12.84
N PRO A 442 36.65 3.84 -12.36
CA PRO A 442 38.06 3.47 -12.42
C PRO A 442 38.43 2.78 -13.74
N GLN A 443 39.76 2.59 -13.96
CA GLN A 443 40.27 1.97 -15.19
C GLN A 443 39.87 0.50 -15.36
N ASN A 444 39.64 -0.22 -14.26
CA ASN A 444 39.23 -1.63 -14.27
C ASN A 444 37.70 -1.84 -14.39
N LYS A 445 36.97 -0.83 -14.90
CA LYS A 445 35.53 -0.89 -15.12
C LYS A 445 35.06 -2.03 -16.03
N ASP A 446 35.93 -2.55 -16.89
CA ASP A 446 35.67 -3.68 -17.79
C ASP A 446 35.36 -4.99 -17.06
N TYR A 447 35.47 -5.00 -15.72
CA TYR A 447 34.88 -6.04 -14.88
C TYR A 447 33.35 -6.14 -15.00
N PHE A 448 32.70 -5.05 -15.42
CA PHE A 448 31.26 -4.93 -15.57
C PHE A 448 30.85 -4.95 -17.05
N ASP A 449 29.78 -5.69 -17.36
CA ASP A 449 29.14 -5.70 -18.67
C ASP A 449 28.37 -4.38 -18.93
N VAL A 450 27.78 -3.82 -17.85
CA VAL A 450 27.04 -2.57 -17.91
C VAL A 450 27.45 -1.64 -16.77
N VAL A 451 27.80 -0.42 -17.14
CA VAL A 451 28.12 0.68 -16.22
C VAL A 451 27.05 1.77 -16.40
N PHE A 452 26.35 2.09 -15.31
CA PHE A 452 25.33 3.12 -15.29
C PHE A 452 25.83 4.41 -14.64
N LEU A 453 25.42 5.54 -15.21
CA LEU A 453 25.49 6.86 -14.59
C LEU A 453 24.07 7.44 -14.47
N PRO A 454 23.83 8.37 -13.51
CA PRO A 454 22.57 9.10 -13.46
C PRO A 454 22.27 9.81 -14.77
N LEU A 455 21.01 9.77 -15.20
CA LEU A 455 20.59 10.31 -16.50
C LEU A 455 20.96 11.80 -16.67
N ASN A 456 20.85 12.60 -15.61
CA ASN A 456 21.16 14.04 -15.63
C ASN A 456 22.66 14.37 -15.69
N SER A 457 23.53 13.37 -15.46
CA SER A 457 25.00 13.51 -15.49
C SER A 457 25.66 12.42 -16.32
N TYR A 458 24.95 11.94 -17.35
CA TYR A 458 25.47 10.92 -18.25
C TYR A 458 26.74 11.38 -18.99
N ASP A 459 27.71 10.48 -19.07
CA ASP A 459 28.93 10.61 -19.86
C ASP A 459 29.19 9.29 -20.60
N LYS A 460 29.75 9.40 -21.83
CA LYS A 460 30.06 8.27 -22.75
C LYS A 460 31.08 7.25 -22.19
N ILE A 461 31.70 7.52 -21.05
CA ILE A 461 32.52 6.54 -20.33
C ILE A 461 31.67 5.36 -19.80
N ALA A 462 30.38 5.58 -19.58
CA ALA A 462 29.37 4.56 -19.25
C ALA A 462 28.65 4.11 -20.53
N ASN A 463 28.03 2.93 -20.50
CA ASN A 463 27.20 2.41 -21.58
C ASN A 463 25.70 2.31 -21.22
N GLY A 464 25.33 2.79 -20.04
CA GLY A 464 23.96 2.80 -19.56
C GLY A 464 23.64 4.01 -18.68
N VAL A 465 22.34 4.29 -18.53
CA VAL A 465 21.80 5.34 -17.65
C VAL A 465 20.90 4.74 -16.58
N ILE A 466 20.94 5.28 -15.37
CA ILE A 466 19.93 4.99 -14.34
C ILE A 466 18.89 6.11 -14.34
N MET A 467 17.61 5.72 -14.34
CA MET A 467 16.49 6.65 -14.28
C MET A 467 16.33 7.24 -12.87
N PRO A 468 15.87 8.50 -12.77
CA PRO A 468 15.43 9.05 -11.49
C PRO A 468 14.37 8.14 -10.87
N PRO A 469 14.40 7.87 -9.54
CA PRO A 469 13.43 7.00 -8.89
C PRO A 469 12.00 7.58 -8.84
N VAL A 470 11.87 8.88 -9.04
CA VAL A 470 10.59 9.61 -9.10
C VAL A 470 10.59 10.52 -10.32
N ILE A 471 9.55 10.42 -11.14
CA ILE A 471 9.30 11.30 -12.28
C ILE A 471 7.81 11.61 -12.29
N PHE A 472 7.44 12.86 -12.00
CA PHE A 472 6.07 13.33 -12.11
C PHE A 472 5.71 13.62 -13.58
N ASP A 473 4.41 13.66 -13.89
CA ASP A 473 3.97 13.93 -15.27
C ASP A 473 4.51 15.24 -15.84
N SER A 474 4.63 16.26 -14.99
CA SER A 474 5.19 17.57 -15.37
C SER A 474 6.70 17.58 -15.65
N GLU A 475 7.43 16.52 -15.35
CA GLU A 475 8.88 16.41 -15.49
C GLU A 475 9.31 15.61 -16.73
N TRP A 476 8.37 14.94 -17.41
CA TRP A 476 8.70 14.04 -18.50
C TRP A 476 9.37 14.70 -19.69
N ASP A 477 9.00 15.91 -20.08
CA ASP A 477 9.61 16.60 -21.23
C ASP A 477 11.11 16.80 -21.03
N GLU A 478 11.54 17.17 -19.80
CA GLU A 478 12.95 17.31 -19.45
C GLU A 478 13.65 15.94 -19.48
N VAL A 479 13.06 14.93 -18.86
CA VAL A 479 13.60 13.57 -18.80
C VAL A 479 13.75 12.95 -20.19
N GLU A 480 12.77 13.11 -21.06
CA GLU A 480 12.82 12.60 -22.43
C GLU A 480 13.93 13.28 -23.26
N ASN A 481 14.15 14.57 -23.07
CA ASN A 481 15.26 15.28 -23.72
C ASN A 481 16.64 14.75 -23.23
N MET A 482 16.76 14.45 -21.95
CA MET A 482 17.97 13.83 -21.41
C MET A 482 18.18 12.40 -21.96
N LEU A 483 17.11 11.60 -22.08
CA LEU A 483 17.16 10.23 -22.67
C LEU A 483 17.62 10.25 -24.11
N LYS A 484 17.11 11.16 -24.94
CA LYS A 484 17.52 11.33 -26.35
C LYS A 484 19.02 11.63 -26.44
N ARG A 485 19.50 12.62 -25.66
CA ARG A 485 20.92 12.99 -25.62
C ARG A 485 21.81 11.83 -25.19
N ALA A 486 21.44 11.12 -24.11
CA ALA A 486 22.19 9.97 -23.63
C ALA A 486 22.26 8.87 -24.72
N ARG A 487 21.17 8.62 -25.43
CA ARG A 487 21.12 7.65 -26.53
C ARG A 487 22.04 8.05 -27.68
N GLU A 488 22.02 9.32 -28.10
CA GLU A 488 22.89 9.89 -29.14
C GLU A 488 24.38 9.82 -28.74
N GLN A 489 24.69 9.98 -27.46
CA GLN A 489 26.03 9.85 -26.90
C GLN A 489 26.50 8.39 -26.69
N GLY A 490 25.68 7.40 -27.03
CA GLY A 490 26.05 5.99 -27.03
C GLY A 490 25.53 5.14 -25.88
N ALA A 491 24.66 5.66 -25.02
CA ALA A 491 23.99 4.82 -24.03
C ALA A 491 23.14 3.74 -24.71
N ARG A 492 23.36 2.49 -24.30
CA ARG A 492 22.63 1.32 -24.83
C ARG A 492 21.66 0.74 -23.81
N TYR A 493 21.96 0.85 -22.52
CA TYR A 493 21.21 0.26 -21.44
C TYR A 493 20.49 1.34 -20.62
N VAL A 494 19.35 0.98 -20.07
CA VAL A 494 18.64 1.81 -19.09
C VAL A 494 18.26 0.97 -17.88
N LEU A 495 18.56 1.48 -16.68
CA LEU A 495 18.13 0.92 -15.41
C LEU A 495 16.86 1.65 -15.00
N ALA A 496 15.71 1.04 -15.25
CA ALA A 496 14.40 1.56 -14.82
C ALA A 496 14.21 1.33 -13.32
N THR A 497 13.63 2.31 -12.66
CA THR A 497 13.51 2.35 -11.19
C THR A 497 12.06 2.37 -10.70
N ASN A 498 11.09 2.52 -11.64
CA ASN A 498 9.68 2.60 -11.34
C ASN A 498 8.82 2.10 -12.50
N ILE A 499 7.65 1.52 -12.17
CA ILE A 499 6.72 0.96 -13.15
C ILE A 499 6.21 2.00 -14.16
N GLY A 500 6.04 3.24 -13.72
CA GLY A 500 5.58 4.35 -14.57
C GLY A 500 6.60 4.84 -15.61
N GLN A 501 7.76 4.19 -15.71
CA GLN A 501 8.79 4.51 -16.71
C GLN A 501 8.74 3.55 -17.91
N ILE A 502 8.20 2.35 -17.73
CA ILE A 502 8.34 1.23 -18.67
C ILE A 502 7.83 1.60 -20.06
N THR A 503 6.57 2.02 -20.17
CA THR A 503 5.92 2.33 -21.45
C THR A 503 6.65 3.44 -22.25
N ARG A 504 7.25 4.41 -21.56
CA ARG A 504 8.01 5.47 -22.21
C ARG A 504 9.38 4.99 -22.67
N LEU A 505 10.07 4.19 -21.86
CA LEU A 505 11.41 3.68 -22.19
C LEU A 505 11.42 2.76 -23.41
N GLU A 506 10.35 2.01 -23.66
CA GLU A 506 10.18 1.18 -24.86
C GLU A 506 10.36 1.98 -26.16
N LYS A 507 9.99 3.26 -26.19
CA LYS A 507 10.06 4.12 -27.37
C LYS A 507 11.49 4.49 -27.79
N TYR A 508 12.46 4.39 -26.88
CA TYR A 508 13.83 4.87 -27.12
C TYR A 508 14.82 3.77 -27.49
N GLY A 509 14.38 2.51 -27.57
CA GLY A 509 15.21 1.38 -28.01
C GLY A 509 16.38 1.07 -27.09
N PHE A 510 16.28 1.37 -25.79
CA PHE A 510 17.22 0.93 -24.79
C PHE A 510 17.05 -0.56 -24.46
N ILE A 511 18.14 -1.22 -24.08
CA ILE A 511 18.07 -2.53 -23.45
C ILE A 511 17.70 -2.29 -21.98
N LEU A 512 16.50 -2.75 -21.58
CA LEU A 512 15.93 -2.50 -20.28
C LEU A 512 16.51 -3.44 -19.22
N ILE A 513 16.90 -2.89 -18.09
CA ILE A 513 17.21 -3.61 -16.83
C ILE A 513 16.33 -2.99 -15.75
N LEU A 514 15.75 -3.84 -14.89
CA LEU A 514 14.87 -3.40 -13.81
C LEU A 514 15.61 -3.36 -12.48
N ASP A 515 15.45 -2.28 -11.75
CA ASP A 515 16.11 -2.04 -10.46
C ASP A 515 15.42 -2.81 -9.31
N TYR A 516 16.11 -3.01 -8.20
CA TYR A 516 15.56 -3.60 -6.96
C TYR A 516 14.34 -2.84 -6.40
N ARG A 517 14.13 -1.58 -6.78
CA ARG A 517 12.98 -0.75 -6.38
C ARG A 517 11.63 -1.29 -6.86
N PHE A 518 11.63 -2.22 -7.78
CA PHE A 518 10.41 -2.97 -8.15
C PHE A 518 9.98 -3.99 -7.08
N ASN A 519 10.75 -4.14 -6.01
CA ASN A 519 10.44 -5.01 -4.88
C ASN A 519 10.10 -6.46 -5.28
N ALA A 520 10.89 -7.07 -6.16
CA ALA A 520 10.69 -8.45 -6.58
C ALA A 520 11.08 -9.43 -5.45
N PHE A 521 10.06 -10.02 -4.80
CA PHE A 521 10.20 -10.94 -3.67
C PHE A 521 9.82 -12.39 -4.00
N ASN A 522 9.02 -12.61 -5.05
CA ASN A 522 8.47 -13.90 -5.43
C ASN A 522 8.49 -14.10 -6.94
N LYS A 523 8.37 -15.36 -7.36
CA LYS A 523 8.45 -15.72 -8.78
C LYS A 523 7.33 -15.11 -9.64
N PRO A 524 6.06 -15.06 -9.21
CA PRO A 524 5.02 -14.36 -9.99
C PRO A 524 5.32 -12.89 -10.23
N CYS A 525 5.93 -12.19 -9.25
CA CYS A 525 6.37 -10.79 -9.42
C CYS A 525 7.46 -10.70 -10.49
N VAL A 526 8.48 -11.58 -10.41
CA VAL A 526 9.54 -11.65 -11.42
C VAL A 526 8.97 -11.97 -12.79
N GLU A 527 8.08 -12.95 -12.93
CA GLU A 527 7.41 -13.29 -14.18
C GLU A 527 6.67 -12.10 -14.79
N PHE A 528 5.89 -11.39 -13.97
CA PHE A 528 5.17 -10.19 -14.41
C PHE A 528 6.12 -9.11 -14.91
N LEU A 529 7.17 -8.81 -14.15
CA LEU A 529 8.15 -7.79 -14.50
C LEU A 529 8.96 -8.16 -15.74
N MET A 530 9.33 -9.42 -15.93
CA MET A 530 10.07 -9.85 -17.12
C MET A 530 9.25 -9.82 -18.41
N LYS A 531 7.91 -9.80 -18.33
CA LYS A 531 7.03 -9.57 -19.51
C LYS A 531 7.19 -8.16 -20.11
N THR A 532 7.89 -7.25 -19.45
CA THR A 532 8.31 -5.95 -20.01
C THR A 532 9.40 -6.08 -21.09
N GLY A 533 9.94 -7.28 -21.33
CA GLY A 533 11.07 -7.48 -22.24
C GLY A 533 12.43 -7.09 -21.63
N ALA A 534 12.50 -6.88 -20.34
CA ALA A 534 13.75 -6.57 -19.65
C ALA A 534 14.78 -7.70 -19.80
N LYS A 535 16.06 -7.34 -20.01
CA LYS A 535 17.17 -8.29 -20.08
C LYS A 535 17.47 -8.93 -18.72
N CYS A 536 17.31 -8.17 -17.65
CA CYS A 536 17.57 -8.62 -16.29
C CYS A 536 16.75 -7.79 -15.28
N LEU A 537 16.57 -8.34 -14.09
CA LEU A 537 15.93 -7.69 -12.94
C LEU A 537 16.84 -7.84 -11.72
N VAL A 538 17.03 -6.76 -10.97
CA VAL A 538 17.70 -6.77 -9.67
C VAL A 538 16.67 -7.12 -8.60
N LEU A 539 16.87 -8.24 -7.91
CA LEU A 539 15.98 -8.74 -6.86
C LEU A 539 16.02 -7.83 -5.62
N SER A 540 14.99 -7.91 -4.80
CA SER A 540 14.94 -7.15 -3.55
C SER A 540 16.12 -7.48 -2.62
N PRO A 541 16.80 -6.47 -2.05
CA PRO A 541 17.87 -6.69 -1.08
C PRO A 541 17.40 -7.23 0.27
N GLU A 542 16.10 -7.37 0.46
CA GLU A 542 15.48 -7.96 1.65
C GLU A 542 15.36 -9.49 1.57
N LEU A 543 15.70 -10.10 0.43
CA LEU A 543 15.76 -11.55 0.27
C LEU A 543 17.03 -12.11 0.93
N SER A 544 16.87 -13.21 1.66
CA SER A 544 17.98 -13.98 2.23
C SER A 544 18.66 -14.86 1.16
N LEU A 545 19.90 -15.31 1.43
CA LEU A 545 20.62 -16.26 0.55
C LEU A 545 19.81 -17.54 0.27
N ALA A 546 19.05 -18.02 1.26
CA ALA A 546 18.21 -19.19 1.09
C ALA A 546 17.08 -18.94 0.09
N GLN A 547 16.45 -17.77 0.14
CA GLN A 547 15.37 -17.39 -0.78
C GLN A 547 15.91 -17.09 -2.19
N LEU A 548 17.10 -16.50 -2.31
CA LEU A 548 17.72 -16.22 -3.60
C LEU A 548 17.97 -17.47 -4.46
N ARG A 549 18.12 -18.65 -3.85
CA ARG A 549 18.36 -19.91 -4.58
C ARG A 549 17.28 -20.24 -5.62
N ASP A 550 16.07 -19.69 -5.42
CA ASP A 550 14.93 -19.90 -6.32
C ASP A 550 14.95 -19.01 -7.58
N PHE A 551 15.94 -18.09 -7.69
CA PHE A 551 15.99 -17.02 -8.71
C PHE A 551 17.31 -17.05 -9.52
N SER A 552 17.69 -18.21 -10.06
CA SER A 552 18.92 -18.33 -10.86
C SER A 552 18.92 -17.38 -12.08
N GLY A 553 20.06 -16.76 -12.37
CA GLY A 553 20.27 -15.80 -13.48
C GLY A 553 19.93 -14.35 -13.11
N TYR A 554 18.95 -14.13 -12.22
CA TYR A 554 18.57 -12.77 -11.83
C TYR A 554 19.63 -12.07 -10.99
N SER A 555 19.59 -10.74 -10.98
CA SER A 555 20.65 -9.94 -10.37
C SER A 555 20.44 -9.73 -8.88
N VAL A 556 21.52 -9.80 -8.11
CA VAL A 556 21.54 -9.52 -6.67
C VAL A 556 22.53 -8.41 -6.37
N ILE A 557 22.25 -7.57 -5.36
CA ILE A 557 23.18 -6.53 -4.93
C ILE A 557 24.33 -7.20 -4.19
N ALA A 558 25.48 -7.30 -4.88
CA ALA A 558 26.67 -7.92 -4.35
C ALA A 558 27.53 -6.94 -3.55
N TYR A 559 27.53 -5.64 -3.94
CA TYR A 559 28.26 -4.56 -3.28
C TYR A 559 27.44 -3.28 -3.23
N GLY A 560 27.58 -2.54 -2.14
CA GLY A 560 27.26 -1.12 -2.03
C GLY A 560 26.48 -0.72 -0.80
N LYS A 561 26.49 0.58 -0.51
CA LYS A 561 25.62 1.20 0.48
C LYS A 561 24.22 1.32 -0.10
N LEU A 562 23.26 0.61 0.47
CA LEU A 562 21.89 0.64 -0.03
C LEU A 562 21.28 2.05 0.06
N PRO A 563 20.67 2.56 -1.01
CA PRO A 563 19.78 3.71 -0.92
C PRO A 563 18.56 3.34 -0.05
N MET A 564 18.50 3.91 1.15
CA MET A 564 17.46 3.57 2.14
C MET A 564 16.20 4.36 1.97
N LEU A 565 16.32 5.62 1.54
CA LEU A 565 15.25 6.59 1.38
C LEU A 565 15.46 7.39 0.11
N THR A 566 14.37 7.59 -0.64
CA THR A 566 14.25 8.71 -1.58
C THR A 566 13.28 9.70 -0.97
N THR A 567 13.66 10.99 -0.85
CA THR A 567 12.80 12.02 -0.25
C THR A 567 12.44 13.07 -1.28
N HIS A 568 11.17 13.48 -1.31
CA HIS A 568 10.77 14.60 -2.15
C HIS A 568 11.16 15.95 -1.52
N LYS A 569 11.23 16.02 -0.19
CA LYS A 569 11.75 17.18 0.53
C LYS A 569 13.26 17.14 0.62
N CYS A 570 13.96 18.20 0.19
CA CYS A 570 15.40 18.32 0.39
C CYS A 570 15.74 18.44 1.88
N VAL A 571 16.49 17.47 2.42
CA VAL A 571 16.93 17.43 3.81
C VAL A 571 18.21 18.25 4.06
N LEU A 572 18.95 18.57 3.00
CA LEU A 572 20.19 19.38 3.06
C LEU A 572 19.92 20.88 3.01
N LYS A 573 18.72 21.32 2.61
CA LYS A 573 18.36 22.73 2.42
C LYS A 573 18.65 23.57 3.67
N GLY A 574 19.42 24.64 3.50
CA GLY A 574 19.82 25.56 4.58
C GLY A 574 20.99 25.04 5.46
N ASN A 575 21.58 23.90 5.12
CA ASN A 575 22.77 23.36 5.80
C ASN A 575 23.95 23.12 4.83
N VAL A 576 23.67 22.90 3.54
CA VAL A 576 24.66 22.65 2.49
C VAL A 576 24.28 23.49 1.27
N SER A 577 25.28 24.01 0.54
CA SER A 577 25.07 24.71 -0.73
C SER A 577 24.47 23.76 -1.78
N CYS A 578 23.54 24.28 -2.60
CA CYS A 578 22.98 23.51 -3.72
C CYS A 578 24.02 23.13 -4.77
N GLU A 579 25.12 23.85 -4.89
CA GLU A 579 26.24 23.51 -5.79
C GLU A 579 26.95 22.22 -5.36
N VAL A 580 27.09 22.01 -4.04
CA VAL A 580 27.67 20.79 -3.47
C VAL A 580 26.66 19.64 -3.48
N CYS A 581 25.42 19.92 -3.08
CA CYS A 581 24.23 19.03 -3.03
C CYS A 581 24.48 17.62 -2.47
N ARG A 582 25.43 17.48 -1.56
CA ARG A 582 25.80 16.21 -0.86
C ARG A 582 26.24 16.51 0.57
N GLY A 583 26.01 15.55 1.47
CA GLY A 583 26.36 15.71 2.87
C GLY A 583 26.08 14.44 3.67
N TYR A 584 26.02 14.58 4.99
CA TYR A 584 25.77 13.46 5.89
C TYR A 584 24.73 13.81 6.95
N LEU A 585 23.85 12.85 7.20
CA LEU A 585 23.08 12.76 8.43
C LEU A 585 23.85 11.89 9.41
N THR A 586 24.03 12.35 10.65
CA THR A 586 24.66 11.54 11.70
C THR A 586 23.59 11.15 12.71
N ASP A 587 23.44 9.86 12.97
CA ASP A 587 22.52 9.35 13.98
C ASP A 587 23.07 9.53 15.41
N ARG A 588 22.27 9.16 16.41
CA ARG A 588 22.64 9.23 17.82
C ARG A 588 23.79 8.29 18.24
N GLN A 589 24.12 7.29 17.41
CA GLN A 589 25.23 6.36 17.64
C GLN A 589 26.49 6.77 16.88
N GLY A 590 26.47 7.89 16.14
CA GLY A 590 27.57 8.38 15.34
C GLY A 590 27.65 7.79 13.93
N ALA A 591 26.68 6.95 13.51
CA ALA A 591 26.65 6.43 12.14
C ALA A 591 26.35 7.56 11.14
N ARG A 592 27.18 7.66 10.10
CA ARG A 592 27.11 8.70 9.07
C ARG A 592 26.39 8.14 7.85
N LEU A 593 25.19 8.66 7.58
CA LEU A 593 24.34 8.32 6.45
C LEU A 593 24.63 9.32 5.33
N TYR A 594 25.17 8.86 4.21
CA TYR A 594 25.43 9.72 3.07
C TYR A 594 24.12 10.20 2.45
N VAL A 595 24.05 11.49 2.14
CA VAL A 595 22.89 12.13 1.50
C VAL A 595 23.36 12.80 0.22
N LYS A 596 22.71 12.44 -0.88
CA LYS A 596 22.93 13.05 -2.19
C LYS A 596 21.66 13.70 -2.70
N GLY A 597 21.78 14.87 -3.32
CA GLY A 597 20.72 15.50 -4.09
C GLY A 597 20.57 14.85 -5.46
N GLU A 598 19.34 14.74 -5.91
CA GLU A 598 18.96 14.21 -7.22
C GLU A 598 18.71 15.36 -8.21
N GLY A 599 19.75 16.10 -8.56
CA GLY A 599 19.67 17.09 -9.64
C GLY A 599 18.63 18.19 -9.45
N THR A 600 17.81 18.47 -10.49
CA THR A 600 16.99 19.66 -10.64
C THR A 600 15.78 19.76 -9.69
N HIS A 601 15.24 18.62 -9.24
CA HIS A 601 14.00 18.60 -8.44
C HIS A 601 14.22 18.62 -6.93
N HIS A 602 15.43 18.87 -6.46
CA HIS A 602 15.79 18.98 -5.03
C HIS A 602 15.45 17.76 -4.16
N ARG A 603 15.21 16.62 -4.77
CA ARG A 603 15.03 15.34 -4.06
C ARG A 603 16.35 14.86 -3.49
N ASN A 604 16.29 14.06 -2.42
CA ASN A 604 17.51 13.45 -1.88
C ASN A 604 17.40 11.94 -1.82
N ILE A 605 18.53 11.29 -2.04
CA ILE A 605 18.73 9.87 -1.77
C ILE A 605 19.60 9.75 -0.52
N ILE A 606 19.16 8.98 0.46
CA ILE A 606 19.89 8.74 1.71
C ILE A 606 20.37 7.29 1.72
N TYR A 607 21.67 7.12 1.84
CA TYR A 607 22.34 5.81 1.79
C TYR A 607 22.63 5.27 3.19
N ASN A 608 22.71 3.94 3.30
CA ASN A 608 23.17 3.27 4.51
C ASN A 608 24.63 3.65 4.83
N SER A 609 25.00 3.63 6.11
CA SER A 609 26.38 3.93 6.56
C SER A 609 27.39 2.84 6.22
N VAL A 610 26.94 1.59 6.06
CA VAL A 610 27.81 0.45 5.77
C VAL A 610 27.36 -0.28 4.51
N PRO A 611 28.31 -0.71 3.64
CA PRO A 611 27.96 -1.42 2.41
C PRO A 611 27.60 -2.88 2.66
N ILE A 612 26.79 -3.45 1.77
CA ILE A 612 26.79 -4.89 1.51
C ILE A 612 28.13 -5.23 0.87
N TYR A 613 28.72 -6.38 1.22
CA TYR A 613 29.99 -6.83 0.66
C TYR A 613 30.03 -8.35 0.61
N MET A 614 30.17 -8.93 -0.59
CA MET A 614 30.06 -10.37 -0.84
C MET A 614 31.27 -10.97 -1.58
N ALA A 615 32.41 -10.24 -1.70
CA ALA A 615 33.53 -10.69 -2.52
C ALA A 615 34.12 -12.06 -2.12
N ASP A 616 34.22 -12.33 -0.82
CA ASP A 616 34.68 -13.62 -0.28
C ASP A 616 33.58 -14.70 -0.23
N LYS A 617 32.34 -14.36 -0.67
CA LYS A 617 31.16 -15.22 -0.69
C LYS A 617 30.57 -15.39 -2.10
N LEU A 618 31.34 -15.10 -3.14
CA LEU A 618 30.90 -15.17 -4.54
C LEU A 618 30.41 -16.57 -4.96
N ASN A 619 30.91 -17.63 -4.33
CA ASN A 619 30.45 -18.99 -4.57
C ASN A 619 28.96 -19.16 -4.24
N GLU A 620 28.46 -18.47 -3.20
CA GLU A 620 27.05 -18.47 -2.81
C GLU A 620 26.18 -17.76 -3.85
N LEU A 621 26.75 -16.79 -4.60
CA LEU A 621 26.09 -16.02 -5.65
C LEU A 621 26.42 -16.51 -7.07
N SER A 622 27.09 -17.67 -7.22
CA SER A 622 27.60 -18.17 -8.51
C SER A 622 26.52 -18.38 -9.59
N LYS A 623 25.26 -18.55 -9.18
CA LYS A 623 24.10 -18.70 -10.09
C LYS A 623 23.43 -17.38 -10.46
N HIS A 624 23.87 -16.24 -9.92
CA HIS A 624 23.22 -14.94 -10.06
C HIS A 624 24.05 -13.98 -10.91
N SER A 625 23.35 -13.03 -11.52
CA SER A 625 23.95 -11.76 -11.98
C SER A 625 24.33 -10.91 -10.78
N LEU A 626 25.29 -10.03 -10.92
CA LEU A 626 25.82 -9.21 -9.81
C LEU A 626 25.57 -7.72 -10.09
N HIS A 627 25.01 -7.02 -9.11
CA HIS A 627 24.79 -5.58 -9.15
C HIS A 627 25.61 -4.87 -8.08
N PHE A 628 26.28 -3.78 -8.48
CA PHE A 628 27.14 -2.98 -7.62
C PHE A 628 26.60 -1.56 -7.53
N ILE A 629 26.62 -0.97 -6.35
CA ILE A 629 26.17 0.41 -6.10
C ILE A 629 27.32 1.18 -5.44
N PHE A 630 28.00 2.03 -6.21
CA PHE A 630 29.01 2.95 -5.70
C PHE A 630 28.33 4.28 -5.37
N SER A 631 28.56 4.83 -4.18
CA SER A 631 27.92 6.03 -3.65
C SER A 631 28.94 7.14 -3.37
N ASP A 632 29.55 7.18 -2.18
CA ASP A 632 30.51 8.19 -1.75
C ASP A 632 31.98 7.70 -1.83
N GLU A 633 32.21 6.52 -2.44
CA GLU A 633 33.56 5.99 -2.66
C GLU A 633 34.33 6.85 -3.66
N THR A 634 35.63 7.04 -3.40
CA THR A 634 36.58 7.67 -4.34
C THR A 634 36.91 6.72 -5.50
N LYS A 635 37.40 7.25 -6.61
CA LYS A 635 37.88 6.45 -7.77
C LYS A 635 38.88 5.36 -7.36
N LYS A 636 39.76 5.66 -6.40
CA LYS A 636 40.74 4.71 -5.87
C LYS A 636 40.06 3.59 -5.09
N GLU A 637 39.13 3.92 -4.22
CA GLU A 637 38.34 2.92 -3.47
C GLU A 637 37.53 2.04 -4.40
N CYS A 638 36.87 2.61 -5.42
CA CYS A 638 36.17 1.84 -6.44
C CYS A 638 37.10 0.84 -7.15
N TYR A 639 38.34 1.27 -7.51
CA TYR A 639 39.34 0.38 -8.10
C TYR A 639 39.68 -0.77 -7.14
N GLU A 640 40.00 -0.48 -5.89
CA GLU A 640 40.39 -1.46 -4.87
C GLU A 640 39.26 -2.47 -4.59
N ILE A 641 38.00 -2.02 -4.55
CA ILE A 641 36.83 -2.88 -4.38
C ILE A 641 36.72 -3.85 -5.55
N ILE A 642 36.81 -3.38 -6.79
CA ILE A 642 36.73 -4.24 -7.97
C ILE A 642 37.83 -5.30 -7.96
N GLU A 643 39.07 -4.91 -7.62
CA GLU A 643 40.19 -5.84 -7.49
C GLU A 643 39.96 -6.88 -6.38
N ALA A 644 39.34 -6.49 -5.27
CA ALA A 644 38.98 -7.42 -4.22
C ALA A 644 37.94 -8.46 -4.69
N TYR A 645 36.96 -8.02 -5.50
CA TYR A 645 35.97 -8.95 -6.11
C TYR A 645 36.60 -9.90 -7.13
N LYS A 646 37.57 -9.44 -7.93
CA LYS A 646 38.34 -10.32 -8.82
C LYS A 646 39.13 -11.39 -8.05
N LYS A 647 39.60 -11.05 -6.86
CA LYS A 647 40.44 -11.92 -6.01
C LYS A 647 39.66 -12.72 -4.97
N GLY A 648 38.35 -12.50 -4.82
CA GLY A 648 37.54 -13.14 -3.80
C GLY A 648 37.94 -12.80 -2.36
N LYS A 649 38.41 -11.57 -2.10
CA LYS A 649 38.92 -11.15 -0.79
C LYS A 649 37.88 -10.41 0.04
N ALA A 650 37.80 -10.77 1.35
CA ALA A 650 37.04 -10.00 2.32
C ALA A 650 37.66 -8.59 2.52
N PRO A 651 36.81 -7.55 2.80
CA PRO A 651 37.32 -6.22 3.10
C PRO A 651 37.87 -6.14 4.53
N SER A 652 38.65 -5.09 4.75
CA SER A 652 38.92 -4.55 6.09
C SER A 652 37.79 -3.54 6.44
N GLY A 653 37.29 -3.56 7.67
CA GLY A 653 36.30 -2.59 8.15
C GLY A 653 34.88 -3.14 8.31
N SER A 654 33.89 -2.24 8.55
CA SER A 654 32.52 -2.61 8.79
C SER A 654 31.74 -2.82 7.50
N PHE A 655 31.03 -3.94 7.38
CA PHE A 655 30.18 -4.27 6.24
C PHE A 655 29.01 -5.17 6.65
N LYS A 656 28.04 -5.36 5.74
CA LYS A 656 26.93 -6.29 5.90
C LYS A 656 27.04 -7.44 4.91
N ARG A 657 26.43 -8.57 5.25
CA ARG A 657 26.22 -9.70 4.35
C ARG A 657 24.76 -9.80 3.95
N ILE A 658 24.48 -10.40 2.82
CA ILE A 658 23.15 -10.95 2.55
C ILE A 658 22.93 -12.08 3.57
N LYS A 659 21.85 -12.04 4.32
CA LYS A 659 21.55 -13.00 5.41
C LYS A 659 21.20 -14.39 4.89
#